data_8ffa0d33c2c690fc241bdac2349ab181
#
_entry.id   8ffa0d33c2c690fc241bdac2349ab181
#
_cell.length_a   1.000
_cell.length_b   1.000
_cell.length_c   1.000
_cell.angle_alpha   90.00
_cell.angle_beta   90.00
_cell.angle_gamma   90.00
#
_symmetry.space_group_name_H-M   'P 1'
#
loop_
_entity.id
_entity.type
_entity.pdbx_description
1 polymer ?
#
loop_
_entity_poly.entity_id
_entity_poly.type
_entity_poly.pdbx_seq_one_letter_code
_entity_poly.pdbx_strand_id
1 'polypeptide(L)'
;MMRTIGLVGILTIAALRAMVSVESNVWFADVDPARDAMPLLVLGAAKSHILDLALFASAAMALIGEWRAKRGIRLGLVLLALLPVPVAILHARTGVVAENGFRGDTWIAAIFAFVALAHLVRDRAMRAIALSVLLALTALLAVRGAVQVLVEHPATVAHFDKTRDEFFAARGWLPDSSVALSYERRLRQPEATGWFGLSNPYSTMMGVGAVGFAALAFLARRMQQSGNTLLLALAACSCAALLLVNGGKGAIGATVIATGALIVLLRVARTRDTLPSARWALVLAGMMLALVGARWLVGTRIGELSLLFRGYYIETGLRIASDPDWFLLGCGPDRVQEFFNAAKPENCPEDVKSLHSVFFDWFVAFGVSGVAWIALVFAAFWPARPTNDDSVLPDAEALRVRRTAVFVAIGCGVFGTALASIVESPIVDAYWVVTRLLGIFAFALLAMCAAHAAAVISGLALRAVAFAIGVLVLVHAQIETVAWMPGSCVLALAFLACATDLPVGASTKLAADRAPARSFALSASTGCLNSLSNGLSIAVLGVLALLSMSIGLAQDLSRGSRVANVAAQLGVLAADSSARDSSREYDLRMDAARQLSAGDYAWSRFELEAAVAQALAAAQVARAEAKDPADHVGVRELAALELAQKIAWRRQLRGSKSDALRADVALASIRRAFADGASAEGASASEGASASEGASASEGELRDPDERWNVFTLLNVVARGAERFPKNPRRWIALGEAREIVRTALEADGMNSLASEIEDPREAYERAYVVNAKLALDPLAQLSPRELALLQQKLGTNADPYSDSRFDPSSDPSAAANPAGSPDARPSSDARDAQR
;
A
#
# COMPACT_ATOMS: atom_id res chain seq x y z
N MET A 1 23.42 23.83 16.87
CA MET A 1 23.94 22.52 16.49
C MET A 1 22.83 21.44 16.41
N MET A 2 22.12 21.09 17.51
CA MET A 2 21.10 20.01 17.49
C MET A 2 20.01 20.18 16.43
N ARG A 3 19.50 21.40 16.23
CA ARG A 3 18.50 21.73 15.20
C ARG A 3 18.99 21.35 13.78
N THR A 4 20.25 21.72 13.48
CA THR A 4 20.86 21.42 12.18
C THR A 4 21.08 19.91 12.00
N ILE A 5 21.58 19.23 13.06
CA ILE A 5 21.78 17.77 13.00
C ILE A 5 20.44 17.07 12.80
N GLY A 6 19.39 17.46 13.56
CA GLY A 6 18.06 16.91 13.38
C GLY A 6 17.48 17.13 11.97
N LEU A 7 17.63 18.35 11.41
CA LEU A 7 17.25 18.64 10.03
C LEU A 7 17.98 17.74 9.03
N VAL A 8 19.31 17.70 9.13
CA VAL A 8 20.14 16.87 8.24
C VAL A 8 19.75 15.41 8.35
N GLY A 9 19.54 14.90 9.57
CA GLY A 9 19.10 13.52 9.77
C GLY A 9 17.74 13.22 9.11
N ILE A 10 16.74 14.09 9.32
CA ILE A 10 15.41 13.92 8.67
C ILE A 10 15.56 13.91 7.14
N LEU A 11 16.30 14.87 6.56
CA LEU A 11 16.50 14.94 5.11
C LEU A 11 17.29 13.75 4.56
N THR A 12 18.29 13.26 5.31
CA THR A 12 19.06 12.07 4.96
C THR A 12 18.17 10.84 4.91
N ILE A 13 17.36 10.61 5.94
CA ILE A 13 16.46 9.44 5.94
C ILE A 13 15.37 9.57 4.86
N ALA A 14 14.85 10.75 4.61
CA ALA A 14 13.92 10.98 3.49
C ALA A 14 14.55 10.63 2.14
N ALA A 15 15.81 11.01 1.92
CA ALA A 15 16.54 10.67 0.71
C ALA A 15 16.83 9.17 0.61
N LEU A 16 17.27 8.53 1.69
CA LEU A 16 17.51 7.07 1.73
C LEU A 16 16.25 6.29 1.38
N ARG A 17 15.11 6.67 1.99
CA ARG A 17 13.81 6.06 1.71
C ARG A 17 13.36 6.23 0.25
N ALA A 18 13.74 7.34 -0.38
CA ALA A 18 13.40 7.62 -1.78
C ALA A 18 14.32 6.95 -2.79
N MET A 19 15.56 6.61 -2.38
CA MET A 19 16.60 6.07 -3.25
C MET A 19 16.72 4.55 -3.22
N VAL A 20 16.14 3.89 -2.24
CA VAL A 20 16.25 2.43 -2.04
C VAL A 20 14.89 1.80 -2.20
N SER A 21 14.82 0.76 -3.02
CA SER A 21 13.57 0.00 -3.18
C SER A 21 13.16 -0.66 -1.87
N VAL A 22 11.94 -0.39 -1.44
CA VAL A 22 11.34 -0.97 -0.24
C VAL A 22 10.03 -1.62 -0.64
N GLU A 23 9.84 -2.89 -0.31
CA GLU A 23 8.58 -3.61 -0.45
C GLU A 23 8.02 -3.81 -1.88
N SER A 24 8.85 -3.76 -2.93
CA SER A 24 8.34 -3.98 -4.29
C SER A 24 7.61 -5.32 -4.44
N ASN A 25 7.96 -6.32 -3.63
CA ASN A 25 7.44 -7.68 -3.73
C ASN A 25 6.29 -8.00 -2.76
N VAL A 26 6.10 -7.21 -1.70
CA VAL A 26 4.97 -7.40 -0.77
C VAL A 26 3.63 -7.09 -1.44
N TRP A 27 3.64 -6.26 -2.49
CA TRP A 27 2.43 -5.93 -3.27
C TRP A 27 1.99 -7.07 -4.18
N PHE A 28 2.92 -7.93 -4.57
CA PHE A 28 2.69 -9.08 -5.44
C PHE A 28 2.83 -10.36 -4.62
N ALA A 29 2.05 -10.47 -3.53
CA ALA A 29 2.02 -11.69 -2.70
C ALA A 29 1.61 -12.95 -3.47
N ASP A 30 1.07 -12.79 -4.67
CA ASP A 30 0.77 -13.87 -5.61
C ASP A 30 1.96 -14.20 -6.52
N VAL A 31 3.09 -13.52 -6.35
CA VAL A 31 4.33 -13.82 -7.04
C VAL A 31 4.95 -15.06 -6.39
N ASP A 32 5.12 -16.11 -7.17
CA ASP A 32 5.79 -17.34 -6.73
C ASP A 32 7.23 -17.01 -6.31
N PRO A 33 7.58 -17.08 -5.01
CA PRO A 33 8.92 -16.75 -4.53
C PRO A 33 10.03 -17.59 -5.16
N ALA A 34 9.69 -18.76 -5.74
CA ALA A 34 10.64 -19.61 -6.45
C ALA A 34 10.84 -19.20 -7.91
N ARG A 35 9.87 -18.52 -8.52
CA ARG A 35 9.99 -17.99 -9.89
C ARG A 35 10.61 -16.61 -9.93
N ASP A 36 10.32 -15.81 -8.92
CA ASP A 36 10.79 -14.46 -8.83
C ASP A 36 11.86 -14.41 -7.72
N ALA A 37 13.09 -14.71 -8.09
CA ALA A 37 14.27 -14.56 -7.24
C ALA A 37 14.50 -13.10 -6.79
N MET A 38 13.51 -12.25 -7.00
CA MET A 38 13.46 -10.82 -6.71
C MET A 38 13.20 -10.42 -5.24
N PRO A 39 12.76 -11.31 -4.30
CA PRO A 39 12.54 -10.88 -2.91
C PRO A 39 13.81 -10.35 -2.22
N LEU A 40 14.98 -10.64 -2.76
CA LEU A 40 16.26 -10.18 -2.21
C LEU A 40 16.62 -8.73 -2.58
N LEU A 41 15.92 -8.12 -3.53
CA LEU A 41 16.20 -6.76 -4.03
C LEU A 41 15.53 -5.65 -3.21
N VAL A 42 14.85 -6.00 -2.14
CA VAL A 42 14.10 -5.07 -1.30
C VAL A 42 14.75 -4.88 0.05
N LEU A 43 14.64 -3.66 0.56
CA LEU A 43 14.94 -3.37 1.94
C LEU A 43 13.95 -4.11 2.82
N GLY A 44 14.34 -5.24 3.38
CA GLY A 44 13.49 -6.02 4.28
C GLY A 44 13.00 -5.21 5.48
N ALA A 45 11.97 -5.70 6.15
CA ALA A 45 11.33 -5.04 7.28
C ALA A 45 12.33 -4.61 8.38
N ALA A 46 13.33 -5.44 8.72
CA ALA A 46 14.39 -5.11 9.69
C ALA A 46 15.17 -3.84 9.34
N LYS A 47 15.62 -3.75 8.10
CA LYS A 47 16.37 -2.58 7.61
C LYS A 47 15.48 -1.35 7.55
N SER A 48 14.19 -1.54 7.29
CA SER A 48 13.19 -0.48 7.34
C SER A 48 13.01 0.06 8.76
N HIS A 49 12.93 -0.79 9.78
CA HIS A 49 12.88 -0.34 11.18
C HIS A 49 14.10 0.46 11.61
N ILE A 50 15.31 0.15 11.09
CA ILE A 50 16.50 0.98 11.33
C ILE A 50 16.28 2.40 10.82
N LEU A 51 15.73 2.56 9.61
CA LEU A 51 15.47 3.87 9.04
C LEU A 51 14.37 4.61 9.81
N ASP A 52 13.34 3.91 10.31
CA ASP A 52 12.28 4.51 11.12
C ASP A 52 12.80 4.98 12.49
N LEU A 53 13.64 4.17 13.14
CA LEU A 53 14.34 4.55 14.37
C LEU A 53 15.22 5.77 14.16
N ALA A 54 16.00 5.79 13.07
CA ALA A 54 16.89 6.91 12.75
C ALA A 54 16.09 8.19 12.44
N LEU A 55 14.94 8.07 11.73
CA LEU A 55 14.03 9.17 11.44
C LEU A 55 13.43 9.73 12.74
N PHE A 56 12.92 8.85 13.60
CA PHE A 56 12.33 9.22 14.88
C PHE A 56 13.35 9.91 15.79
N ALA A 57 14.56 9.36 15.90
CA ALA A 57 15.67 9.93 16.69
C ALA A 57 16.08 11.32 16.14
N SER A 58 16.16 11.46 14.81
CA SER A 58 16.47 12.74 14.15
C SER A 58 15.41 13.79 14.44
N ALA A 59 14.13 13.40 14.38
CA ALA A 59 13.00 14.26 14.70
C ALA A 59 13.01 14.67 16.19
N ALA A 60 13.27 13.74 17.11
CA ALA A 60 13.42 14.02 18.54
C ALA A 60 14.56 15.01 18.79
N MET A 61 15.72 14.80 18.14
CA MET A 61 16.85 15.70 18.24
C MET A 61 16.53 17.12 17.74
N ALA A 62 15.76 17.24 16.64
CA ALA A 62 15.30 18.50 16.12
C ALA A 62 14.40 19.24 17.14
N LEU A 63 13.43 18.55 17.74
CA LEU A 63 12.53 19.11 18.76
C LEU A 63 13.28 19.52 20.04
N ILE A 64 14.21 18.68 20.52
CA ILE A 64 15.09 19.03 21.65
C ILE A 64 15.91 20.28 21.30
N GLY A 65 16.39 20.39 20.06
CA GLY A 65 17.09 21.58 19.57
C GLY A 65 16.22 22.84 19.56
N GLU A 66 14.97 22.77 19.17
CA GLU A 66 13.97 23.87 19.26
C GLU A 66 13.69 24.27 20.71
N TRP A 67 13.51 23.27 21.59
CA TRP A 67 13.30 23.50 23.02
C TRP A 67 14.50 24.21 23.67
N ARG A 68 15.73 23.72 23.44
CA ARG A 68 16.95 24.36 23.95
C ARG A 68 17.15 25.77 23.40
N ALA A 69 16.72 26.02 22.16
CA ALA A 69 16.74 27.35 21.57
C ALA A 69 15.63 28.28 22.10
N LYS A 70 14.80 27.83 23.07
CA LYS A 70 13.66 28.56 23.67
C LYS A 70 12.63 29.03 22.62
N ARG A 71 12.50 28.33 21.50
CA ARG A 71 11.58 28.68 20.40
C ARG A 71 10.15 28.21 20.60
N GLY A 72 9.83 27.60 21.71
CA GLY A 72 8.51 27.09 22.06
C GLY A 72 8.06 25.92 21.18
N ILE A 73 7.79 24.76 21.79
CA ILE A 73 7.23 23.59 21.12
C ILE A 73 5.72 23.56 21.33
N ARG A 74 4.97 23.28 20.30
CA ARG A 74 3.52 23.01 20.41
C ARG A 74 3.32 21.56 20.87
N LEU A 75 3.31 21.34 22.18
CA LEU A 75 3.16 20.02 22.78
C LEU A 75 1.91 19.28 22.30
N GLY A 76 0.81 19.99 22.04
CA GLY A 76 -0.40 19.38 21.48
C GLY A 76 -0.20 18.70 20.12
N LEU A 77 0.63 19.28 19.23
CA LEU A 77 0.95 18.64 17.94
C LEU A 77 1.81 17.39 18.15
N VAL A 78 2.77 17.44 19.07
CA VAL A 78 3.60 16.29 19.42
C VAL A 78 2.76 15.17 20.03
N LEU A 79 1.82 15.51 20.90
CA LEU A 79 0.88 14.54 21.49
C LEU A 79 -0.01 13.90 20.43
N LEU A 80 -0.60 14.71 19.55
CA LEU A 80 -1.42 14.18 18.43
C LEU A 80 -0.62 13.25 17.51
N ALA A 81 0.67 13.53 17.27
CA ALA A 81 1.53 12.67 16.48
C ALA A 81 1.78 11.29 17.12
N LEU A 82 1.88 11.25 18.45
CA LEU A 82 2.21 10.04 19.20
C LEU A 82 0.98 9.29 19.74
N LEU A 83 -0.22 9.88 19.64
CA LEU A 83 -1.44 9.27 20.19
C LEU A 83 -1.75 7.88 19.64
N PRO A 84 -1.53 7.55 18.35
CA PRO A 84 -1.75 6.20 17.82
C PRO A 84 -0.73 5.14 18.26
N VAL A 85 0.37 5.51 18.94
CA VAL A 85 1.43 4.57 19.33
C VAL A 85 0.91 3.37 20.15
N PRO A 86 0.06 3.54 21.19
CA PRO A 86 -0.46 2.40 21.93
C PRO A 86 -1.27 1.44 21.05
N VAL A 87 -2.04 1.97 20.11
CA VAL A 87 -2.84 1.18 19.17
C VAL A 87 -1.93 0.43 18.17
N ALA A 88 -0.88 1.09 17.67
CA ALA A 88 0.12 0.44 16.82
C ALA A 88 0.79 -0.73 17.54
N ILE A 89 1.18 -0.55 18.81
CA ILE A 89 1.76 -1.62 19.64
C ILE A 89 0.75 -2.75 19.85
N LEU A 90 -0.50 -2.43 20.12
CA LEU A 90 -1.55 -3.42 20.26
C LEU A 90 -1.69 -4.26 18.98
N HIS A 91 -1.78 -3.63 17.80
CA HIS A 91 -1.84 -4.33 16.53
C HIS A 91 -0.60 -5.17 16.24
N ALA A 92 0.58 -4.67 16.58
CA ALA A 92 1.82 -5.44 16.44
C ALA A 92 1.87 -6.67 17.38
N ARG A 93 1.22 -6.59 18.55
CA ARG A 93 1.28 -7.65 19.58
C ARG A 93 0.09 -8.61 19.59
N THR A 94 -1.10 -8.15 19.28
CA THR A 94 -2.28 -9.03 19.22
C THR A 94 -2.26 -9.97 18.02
N GLY A 95 -1.17 -9.99 17.37
CA GLY A 95 -0.60 -11.20 16.89
C GLY A 95 -1.03 -11.61 15.54
N VAL A 96 -1.58 -10.85 14.80
CA VAL A 96 -2.00 -11.43 13.57
C VAL A 96 -1.02 -11.09 12.43
N VAL A 97 -0.15 -10.08 12.61
CA VAL A 97 0.72 -9.64 11.50
C VAL A 97 1.99 -8.95 11.99
N ALA A 98 3.14 -9.57 11.82
CA ALA A 98 4.42 -8.88 12.01
C ALA A 98 4.60 -7.71 11.02
N GLU A 99 3.98 -7.80 9.85
CA GLU A 99 3.92 -6.72 8.87
C GLU A 99 3.13 -5.51 9.37
N ASN A 100 2.16 -5.68 10.25
CA ASN A 100 1.37 -4.59 10.83
C ASN A 100 2.20 -3.61 11.65
N GLY A 101 3.25 -4.07 12.30
CA GLY A 101 4.19 -3.20 13.00
C GLY A 101 4.97 -2.31 12.05
N PHE A 102 5.39 -2.86 10.93
CA PHE A 102 6.25 -2.18 9.97
C PHE A 102 5.62 -0.89 9.42
N ARG A 103 4.41 -0.95 8.90
CA ARG A 103 3.76 0.24 8.32
C ARG A 103 3.32 1.23 9.39
N GLY A 104 2.81 0.73 10.52
CA GLY A 104 2.47 1.56 11.67
C GLY A 104 3.68 2.34 12.18
N ASP A 105 4.84 1.70 12.33
CA ASP A 105 6.07 2.33 12.78
C ASP A 105 6.59 3.36 11.78
N THR A 106 6.53 3.07 10.47
CA THR A 106 6.90 4.03 9.42
C THR A 106 6.00 5.28 9.47
N TRP A 107 4.69 5.11 9.61
CA TRP A 107 3.77 6.25 9.73
C TRP A 107 4.03 7.07 10.99
N ILE A 108 4.25 6.42 12.14
CA ILE A 108 4.58 7.10 13.39
C ILE A 108 5.87 7.92 13.23
N ALA A 109 6.93 7.32 12.71
CA ALA A 109 8.21 8.00 12.51
C ALA A 109 8.08 9.17 11.53
N ALA A 110 7.36 8.99 10.41
CA ALA A 110 7.17 10.00 9.38
C ALA A 110 6.30 11.17 9.88
N ILE A 111 5.23 10.90 10.63
CA ILE A 111 4.37 11.94 11.21
C ILE A 111 5.07 12.68 12.35
N PHE A 112 5.87 11.97 13.14
CA PHE A 112 6.68 12.63 14.15
C PHE A 112 7.75 13.53 13.52
N ALA A 113 8.37 13.09 12.41
CA ALA A 113 9.29 13.90 11.62
C ALA A 113 8.59 15.10 10.96
N PHE A 114 7.35 14.94 10.48
CA PHE A 114 6.53 16.06 10.00
C PHE A 114 6.37 17.12 11.07
N VAL A 115 6.03 16.76 12.30
CA VAL A 115 5.89 17.72 13.41
C VAL A 115 7.22 18.41 13.70
N ALA A 116 8.32 17.66 13.77
CA ALA A 116 9.65 18.21 14.03
C ALA A 116 10.08 19.18 12.92
N LEU A 117 9.91 18.79 11.67
CA LEU A 117 10.25 19.62 10.53
C LEU A 117 9.37 20.88 10.44
N ALA A 118 8.05 20.77 10.73
CA ALA A 118 7.13 21.91 10.80
C ALA A 118 7.58 22.96 11.86
N HIS A 119 8.22 22.51 12.94
CA HIS A 119 8.82 23.40 13.94
C HIS A 119 10.13 24.04 13.44
N LEU A 120 10.98 23.29 12.75
CA LEU A 120 12.25 23.79 12.21
C LEU A 120 12.05 24.84 11.12
N VAL A 121 11.10 24.60 10.19
CA VAL A 121 10.86 25.48 9.02
C VAL A 121 10.19 26.82 9.35
N ARG A 122 9.88 27.08 10.63
CA ARG A 122 9.60 28.45 11.11
C ARG A 122 10.78 29.37 10.87
N ASP A 123 11.99 28.79 10.87
CA ASP A 123 13.23 29.45 10.53
C ASP A 123 13.38 29.42 9.01
N ARG A 124 13.54 30.58 8.41
CA ARG A 124 13.62 30.74 6.97
C ARG A 124 14.79 29.98 6.33
N ALA A 125 15.98 30.04 6.97
CA ALA A 125 17.16 29.31 6.45
C ALA A 125 16.93 27.81 6.49
N MET A 126 16.31 27.27 7.57
CA MET A 126 15.96 25.86 7.66
C MET A 126 14.92 25.47 6.61
N ARG A 127 13.91 26.32 6.35
CA ARG A 127 12.93 26.10 5.27
C ARG A 127 13.61 26.10 3.90
N ALA A 128 14.51 27.04 3.65
CA ALA A 128 15.25 27.11 2.39
C ALA A 128 16.10 25.85 2.16
N ILE A 129 16.83 25.37 3.18
CA ILE A 129 17.60 24.13 3.11
C ILE A 129 16.67 22.93 2.83
N ALA A 130 15.62 22.77 3.65
CA ALA A 130 14.71 21.62 3.55
C ALA A 130 14.06 21.57 2.15
N LEU A 131 13.45 22.67 1.71
CA LEU A 131 12.76 22.74 0.43
C LEU A 131 13.72 22.50 -0.75
N SER A 132 14.94 23.06 -0.70
CA SER A 132 15.93 22.91 -1.77
C SER A 132 16.41 21.46 -1.89
N VAL A 133 16.70 20.78 -0.77
CA VAL A 133 17.12 19.38 -0.78
C VAL A 133 15.98 18.46 -1.22
N LEU A 134 14.77 18.66 -0.70
CA LEU A 134 13.60 17.84 -1.07
C LEU A 134 13.23 18.02 -2.55
N LEU A 135 13.25 19.25 -3.08
CA LEU A 135 13.03 19.49 -4.51
C LEU A 135 14.13 18.86 -5.36
N ALA A 136 15.39 19.02 -4.98
CA ALA A 136 16.50 18.43 -5.73
C ALA A 136 16.42 16.90 -5.76
N LEU A 137 15.87 16.27 -4.72
CA LEU A 137 15.64 14.83 -4.69
C LEU A 137 14.63 14.38 -5.77
N THR A 138 13.67 15.24 -6.15
CA THR A 138 12.77 14.92 -7.29
C THR A 138 13.53 14.84 -8.62
N ALA A 139 14.62 15.56 -8.77
CA ALA A 139 15.47 15.47 -9.97
C ALA A 139 16.24 14.13 -10.04
N LEU A 140 16.73 13.64 -8.90
CA LEU A 140 17.30 12.29 -8.84
C LEU A 140 16.26 11.24 -9.23
N LEU A 141 15.03 11.36 -8.72
CA LEU A 141 13.91 10.50 -9.12
C LEU A 141 13.57 10.66 -10.62
N ALA A 142 13.70 11.87 -11.19
CA ALA A 142 13.48 12.10 -12.61
C ALA A 142 14.54 11.40 -13.48
N VAL A 143 15.81 11.38 -13.06
CA VAL A 143 16.87 10.60 -13.74
C VAL A 143 16.49 9.11 -13.74
N ARG A 144 16.11 8.57 -12.58
CA ARG A 144 15.68 7.16 -12.47
C ARG A 144 14.48 6.85 -13.36
N GLY A 145 13.47 7.70 -13.34
CA GLY A 145 12.28 7.52 -14.18
C GLY A 145 12.56 7.65 -15.68
N ALA A 146 13.44 8.56 -16.07
CA ALA A 146 13.88 8.67 -17.47
C ALA A 146 14.54 7.36 -17.94
N VAL A 147 15.38 6.78 -17.10
CA VAL A 147 16.02 5.50 -17.38
C VAL A 147 14.97 4.38 -17.50
N GLN A 148 13.99 4.32 -16.60
CA GLN A 148 12.89 3.34 -16.65
C GLN A 148 12.11 3.45 -17.96
N VAL A 149 11.75 4.66 -18.36
CA VAL A 149 10.92 4.90 -19.55
C VAL A 149 11.70 4.71 -20.85
N LEU A 150 12.95 5.22 -20.93
CA LEU A 150 13.70 5.27 -22.18
C LEU A 150 14.54 4.04 -22.44
N VAL A 151 14.90 3.27 -21.42
CA VAL A 151 15.81 2.14 -21.53
C VAL A 151 15.17 0.83 -21.05
N GLU A 152 14.69 0.79 -19.80
CA GLU A 152 14.20 -0.46 -19.21
C GLU A 152 12.88 -0.90 -19.82
N HIS A 153 11.92 0.02 -19.97
CA HIS A 153 10.61 -0.31 -20.55
C HIS A 153 10.70 -0.84 -21.99
N PRO A 154 11.44 -0.19 -22.95
CA PRO A 154 11.62 -0.75 -24.28
C PRO A 154 12.27 -2.15 -24.26
N ALA A 155 13.26 -2.36 -23.39
CA ALA A 155 13.90 -3.67 -23.24
C ALA A 155 12.92 -4.73 -22.71
N THR A 156 12.09 -4.35 -21.73
CA THR A 156 11.04 -5.23 -21.18
C THR A 156 10.00 -5.61 -22.23
N VAL A 157 9.52 -4.63 -23.02
CA VAL A 157 8.58 -4.89 -24.11
C VAL A 157 9.21 -5.80 -25.18
N ALA A 158 10.45 -5.53 -25.58
CA ALA A 158 11.15 -6.35 -26.56
C ALA A 158 11.40 -7.80 -26.06
N HIS A 159 11.65 -7.97 -24.77
CA HIS A 159 11.75 -9.30 -24.16
C HIS A 159 10.40 -10.00 -24.13
N PHE A 160 9.35 -9.32 -23.71
CA PHE A 160 7.99 -9.86 -23.70
C PHE A 160 7.54 -10.27 -25.10
N ASP A 161 7.79 -9.47 -26.15
CA ASP A 161 7.42 -9.81 -27.52
C ASP A 161 8.06 -11.12 -28.01
N LYS A 162 9.27 -11.45 -27.51
CA LYS A 162 9.96 -12.71 -27.83
C LYS A 162 9.42 -13.92 -27.05
N THR A 163 8.91 -13.70 -25.86
CA THR A 163 8.50 -14.76 -24.91
C THR A 163 6.98 -14.76 -24.67
N ARG A 164 6.20 -13.99 -25.44
CA ARG A 164 4.78 -13.73 -25.21
C ARG A 164 3.96 -15.01 -25.04
N ASP A 165 4.11 -15.95 -25.97
CA ASP A 165 3.31 -17.16 -25.95
C ASP A 165 3.70 -18.11 -24.81
N GLU A 166 5.00 -18.22 -24.52
CA GLU A 166 5.51 -18.97 -23.37
C GLU A 166 5.04 -18.33 -22.04
N PHE A 167 5.08 -16.99 -21.97
CA PHE A 167 4.62 -16.24 -20.81
C PHE A 167 3.14 -16.47 -20.53
N PHE A 168 2.28 -16.44 -21.53
CA PHE A 168 0.86 -16.69 -21.37
C PHE A 168 0.57 -18.17 -21.10
N ALA A 169 1.23 -19.09 -21.80
CA ALA A 169 1.10 -20.52 -21.55
C ALA A 169 1.48 -20.89 -20.11
N ALA A 170 2.57 -20.33 -19.57
CA ALA A 170 3.00 -20.57 -18.20
C ALA A 170 1.98 -20.11 -17.14
N ARG A 171 1.08 -19.15 -17.50
CA ARG A 171 0.00 -18.66 -16.65
C ARG A 171 -1.36 -19.28 -16.95
N GLY A 172 -1.42 -20.19 -17.91
CA GLY A 172 -2.68 -20.77 -18.38
C GLY A 172 -3.62 -19.75 -19.06
N TRP A 173 -3.08 -18.63 -19.55
CA TRP A 173 -3.86 -17.62 -20.23
C TRP A 173 -3.88 -17.85 -21.72
N LEU A 174 -5.07 -17.80 -22.33
CA LEU A 174 -5.17 -17.76 -23.77
C LEU A 174 -4.71 -16.38 -24.28
N PRO A 175 -3.93 -16.30 -25.38
CA PRO A 175 -3.39 -15.04 -25.90
C PRO A 175 -4.45 -13.97 -26.19
N ASP A 176 -5.67 -14.38 -26.57
CA ASP A 176 -6.78 -13.50 -26.91
C ASP A 176 -7.76 -13.27 -25.72
N SER A 177 -7.47 -13.82 -24.55
CA SER A 177 -8.30 -13.61 -23.37
C SER A 177 -8.25 -12.15 -22.89
N SER A 178 -9.34 -11.68 -22.28
CA SER A 178 -9.41 -10.32 -21.72
C SER A 178 -8.31 -10.03 -20.70
N VAL A 179 -7.87 -11.05 -19.95
CA VAL A 179 -6.75 -10.97 -19.00
C VAL A 179 -5.43 -10.75 -19.74
N ALA A 180 -5.12 -11.57 -20.76
CA ALA A 180 -3.90 -11.47 -21.54
C ALA A 180 -3.81 -10.11 -22.25
N LEU A 181 -4.89 -9.69 -22.92
CA LEU A 181 -4.96 -8.39 -23.61
C LEU A 181 -4.86 -7.19 -22.64
N SER A 182 -5.46 -7.29 -21.47
CA SER A 182 -5.36 -6.24 -20.44
C SER A 182 -3.94 -6.15 -19.88
N TYR A 183 -3.30 -7.29 -19.64
CA TYR A 183 -1.92 -7.36 -19.17
C TYR A 183 -0.96 -6.78 -20.24
N GLU A 184 -1.07 -7.22 -21.49
CA GLU A 184 -0.26 -6.74 -22.60
C GLU A 184 -0.40 -5.24 -22.81
N ARG A 185 -1.64 -4.72 -22.84
CA ARG A 185 -1.92 -3.28 -22.93
C ARG A 185 -1.25 -2.50 -21.83
N ARG A 186 -1.30 -3.00 -20.58
CA ARG A 186 -0.67 -2.33 -19.45
C ARG A 186 0.85 -2.41 -19.51
N LEU A 187 1.40 -3.55 -19.89
CA LEU A 187 2.85 -3.74 -20.04
C LEU A 187 3.43 -2.82 -21.11
N ARG A 188 2.68 -2.53 -22.19
CA ARG A 188 3.11 -1.61 -23.26
C ARG A 188 3.01 -0.13 -22.90
N GLN A 189 2.36 0.22 -21.78
CA GLN A 189 2.33 1.61 -21.31
C GLN A 189 3.64 1.94 -20.59
N PRO A 190 4.38 3.00 -21.03
CA PRO A 190 5.60 3.39 -20.36
C PRO A 190 5.27 4.01 -19.00
N GLU A 191 5.52 3.28 -17.93
CA GLU A 191 5.31 3.75 -16.57
C GLU A 191 6.64 3.80 -15.79
N ALA A 192 6.97 4.97 -15.24
CA ALA A 192 8.05 5.10 -14.27
C ALA A 192 7.51 4.99 -12.85
N THR A 193 8.21 4.24 -12.02
CA THR A 193 7.89 4.06 -10.60
C THR A 193 8.95 4.65 -9.66
N GLY A 194 10.09 5.06 -10.22
CA GLY A 194 11.27 5.42 -9.43
C GLY A 194 11.76 4.22 -8.62
N TRP A 195 11.93 4.41 -7.32
CA TRP A 195 12.18 3.35 -6.33
C TRP A 195 10.99 3.09 -5.41
N PHE A 196 9.82 3.67 -5.70
CA PHE A 196 8.61 3.48 -4.89
C PHE A 196 7.83 2.21 -5.24
N GLY A 197 8.11 1.61 -6.39
CA GLY A 197 7.36 0.44 -6.88
C GLY A 197 5.98 0.75 -7.46
N LEU A 198 5.49 2.01 -7.35
CA LEU A 198 4.19 2.46 -7.85
C LEU A 198 4.33 3.76 -8.66
N SER A 199 3.64 3.83 -9.80
CA SER A 199 3.67 4.98 -10.72
C SER A 199 2.98 6.23 -10.16
N ASN A 200 1.91 6.07 -9.37
CA ASN A 200 1.15 7.20 -8.83
C ASN A 200 1.93 8.02 -7.78
N PRO A 201 2.57 7.42 -6.74
CA PRO A 201 3.48 8.15 -5.86
C PRO A 201 4.64 8.82 -6.59
N TYR A 202 5.20 8.15 -7.59
CA TYR A 202 6.24 8.74 -8.44
C TYR A 202 5.72 9.96 -9.20
N SER A 203 4.54 9.88 -9.82
CA SER A 203 3.89 10.99 -10.53
C SER A 203 3.63 12.19 -9.62
N THR A 204 3.29 11.96 -8.33
CA THR A 204 3.19 13.02 -7.33
C THR A 204 4.50 13.78 -7.21
N MET A 205 5.61 13.06 -7.08
CA MET A 205 6.94 13.69 -6.93
C MET A 205 7.38 14.42 -8.19
N MET A 206 7.01 13.91 -9.37
CA MET A 206 7.25 14.62 -10.63
C MET A 206 6.41 15.91 -10.71
N GLY A 207 5.15 15.90 -10.30
CA GLY A 207 4.32 17.10 -10.18
C GLY A 207 4.92 18.12 -9.21
N VAL A 208 5.40 17.68 -8.04
CA VAL A 208 6.11 18.52 -7.06
C VAL A 208 7.35 19.15 -7.67
N GLY A 209 8.18 18.36 -8.37
CA GLY A 209 9.36 18.86 -9.06
C GLY A 209 9.00 19.88 -10.14
N ALA A 210 8.01 19.60 -10.98
CA ALA A 210 7.55 20.50 -12.03
C ALA A 210 7.10 21.85 -11.47
N VAL A 211 6.22 21.86 -10.46
CA VAL A 211 5.72 23.11 -9.84
C VAL A 211 6.85 23.85 -9.10
N GLY A 212 7.62 23.13 -8.28
CA GLY A 212 8.66 23.72 -7.44
C GLY A 212 9.81 24.33 -8.24
N PHE A 213 10.36 23.58 -9.21
CA PHE A 213 11.43 24.09 -10.05
C PHE A 213 10.97 25.19 -11.00
N ALA A 214 9.76 25.09 -11.58
CA ALA A 214 9.19 26.16 -12.40
C ALA A 214 9.02 27.47 -11.60
N ALA A 215 8.52 27.35 -10.37
CA ALA A 215 8.38 28.51 -9.48
C ALA A 215 9.73 29.14 -9.14
N LEU A 216 10.72 28.33 -8.76
CA LEU A 216 12.07 28.85 -8.45
C LEU A 216 12.76 29.43 -9.69
N ALA A 217 12.61 28.81 -10.87
CA ALA A 217 13.13 29.35 -12.14
C ALA A 217 12.52 30.72 -12.45
N PHE A 218 11.19 30.85 -12.35
CA PHE A 218 10.48 32.10 -12.58
C PHE A 218 10.94 33.24 -11.62
N LEU A 219 11.10 32.90 -10.34
CA LEU A 219 11.53 33.86 -9.32
C LEU A 219 13.02 34.23 -9.50
N ALA A 220 13.90 33.24 -9.80
CA ALA A 220 15.32 33.48 -10.06
C ALA A 220 15.55 34.35 -11.31
N ARG A 221 14.75 34.15 -12.37
CA ARG A 221 14.78 34.98 -13.56
C ARG A 221 14.53 36.46 -13.24
N ARG A 222 13.58 36.75 -12.34
CA ARG A 222 13.29 38.11 -11.89
C ARG A 222 14.44 38.77 -11.13
N MET A 223 15.27 37.92 -10.50
CA MET A 223 16.49 38.37 -9.82
C MET A 223 17.71 38.38 -10.74
N GLN A 224 17.51 38.31 -12.07
CA GLN A 224 18.55 38.35 -13.12
C GLN A 224 19.60 37.21 -13.04
N GLN A 225 19.21 36.06 -12.50
CA GLN A 225 20.09 34.88 -12.34
C GLN A 225 19.95 33.93 -13.52
N SER A 226 20.50 34.26 -14.69
CA SER A 226 20.26 33.52 -15.95
C SER A 226 20.69 32.05 -15.90
N GLY A 227 21.88 31.70 -15.38
CA GLY A 227 22.38 30.33 -15.34
C GLY A 227 21.52 29.39 -14.47
N ASN A 228 21.16 29.81 -13.26
CA ASN A 228 20.29 29.05 -12.37
C ASN A 228 18.89 28.90 -12.95
N THR A 229 18.37 29.92 -13.61
CA THR A 229 17.06 29.90 -14.26
C THR A 229 16.96 28.77 -15.29
N LEU A 230 17.99 28.64 -16.15
CA LEU A 230 18.00 27.61 -17.20
C LEU A 230 17.97 26.21 -16.60
N LEU A 231 18.84 25.89 -15.62
CA LEU A 231 18.93 24.59 -15.01
C LEU A 231 17.63 24.21 -14.26
N LEU A 232 17.05 25.15 -13.52
CA LEU A 232 15.77 24.96 -12.84
C LEU A 232 14.62 24.78 -13.83
N ALA A 233 14.61 25.52 -14.94
CA ALA A 233 13.59 25.35 -15.98
C ALA A 233 13.70 24.00 -16.68
N LEU A 234 14.92 23.54 -17.01
CA LEU A 234 15.16 22.21 -17.57
C LEU A 234 14.68 21.11 -16.61
N ALA A 235 14.97 21.22 -15.30
CA ALA A 235 14.49 20.29 -14.30
C ALA A 235 12.95 20.27 -14.22
N ALA A 236 12.31 21.45 -14.27
CA ALA A 236 10.85 21.56 -14.30
C ALA A 236 10.25 20.86 -15.54
N CYS A 237 10.82 21.12 -16.72
CA CYS A 237 10.38 20.50 -17.96
C CYS A 237 10.57 18.99 -17.95
N SER A 238 11.70 18.48 -17.42
CA SER A 238 11.95 17.04 -17.30
C SER A 238 10.94 16.37 -16.37
N CYS A 239 10.66 16.96 -15.21
CA CYS A 239 9.64 16.46 -14.30
C CYS A 239 8.24 16.50 -14.94
N ALA A 240 7.89 17.58 -15.63
CA ALA A 240 6.61 17.70 -16.32
C ALA A 240 6.47 16.66 -17.46
N ALA A 241 7.52 16.46 -18.25
CA ALA A 241 7.53 15.45 -19.31
C ALA A 241 7.30 14.03 -18.75
N LEU A 242 8.01 13.65 -17.67
CA LEU A 242 7.85 12.36 -17.03
C LEU A 242 6.47 12.19 -16.38
N LEU A 243 5.89 13.26 -15.82
CA LEU A 243 4.51 13.25 -15.32
C LEU A 243 3.52 12.96 -16.44
N LEU A 244 3.70 13.59 -17.61
CA LEU A 244 2.82 13.41 -18.77
C LEU A 244 2.98 12.01 -19.38
N VAL A 245 4.21 11.51 -19.53
CA VAL A 245 4.48 10.16 -20.04
C VAL A 245 3.86 9.10 -19.12
N ASN A 246 3.96 9.29 -17.80
CA ASN A 246 3.35 8.40 -16.83
C ASN A 246 1.80 8.39 -16.88
N GLY A 247 1.19 9.42 -17.44
CA GLY A 247 -0.25 9.50 -17.63
C GLY A 247 -1.09 9.53 -16.34
N GLY A 248 -0.48 9.79 -15.18
CA GLY A 248 -1.15 9.85 -13.89
C GLY A 248 -2.18 10.98 -13.80
N LYS A 249 -3.43 10.74 -14.20
CA LYS A 249 -4.50 11.76 -14.30
C LYS A 249 -4.70 12.54 -13.00
N GLY A 250 -4.68 11.83 -11.85
CA GLY A 250 -4.79 12.44 -10.53
C GLY A 250 -3.64 13.40 -10.24
N ALA A 251 -2.40 13.00 -10.52
CA ALA A 251 -1.21 13.82 -10.31
C ALA A 251 -1.17 15.02 -11.26
N ILE A 252 -1.58 14.85 -12.52
CA ILE A 252 -1.71 15.95 -13.48
C ILE A 252 -2.74 16.97 -12.96
N GLY A 253 -3.93 16.52 -12.56
CA GLY A 253 -4.98 17.39 -12.00
C GLY A 253 -4.52 18.13 -10.74
N ALA A 254 -3.87 17.44 -9.80
CA ALA A 254 -3.31 18.06 -8.60
C ALA A 254 -2.19 19.08 -8.93
N THR A 255 -1.37 18.81 -9.98
CA THR A 255 -0.34 19.74 -10.47
C THR A 255 -0.96 21.00 -11.06
N VAL A 256 -2.04 20.89 -11.82
CA VAL A 256 -2.78 22.04 -12.37
C VAL A 256 -3.37 22.89 -11.24
N ILE A 257 -4.03 22.26 -10.25
CA ILE A 257 -4.57 22.96 -9.07
C ILE A 257 -3.47 23.70 -8.31
N ALA A 258 -2.34 23.04 -8.06
CA ALA A 258 -1.21 23.62 -7.35
C ALA A 258 -0.58 24.79 -8.13
N THR A 259 -0.47 24.68 -9.45
CA THR A 259 0.01 25.76 -10.32
C THR A 259 -0.93 26.95 -10.28
N GLY A 260 -2.24 26.74 -10.35
CA GLY A 260 -3.25 27.78 -10.18
C GLY A 260 -3.15 28.47 -8.81
N ALA A 261 -3.04 27.69 -7.74
CA ALA A 261 -2.83 28.19 -6.38
C ALA A 261 -1.54 29.03 -6.31
N LEU A 262 -0.42 28.56 -6.88
CA LEU A 262 0.84 29.29 -6.91
C LEU A 262 0.71 30.66 -7.61
N ILE A 263 0.04 30.70 -8.76
CA ILE A 263 -0.18 31.95 -9.50
C ILE A 263 -0.97 32.95 -8.66
N VAL A 264 -2.05 32.50 -8.02
CA VAL A 264 -2.87 33.32 -7.13
C VAL A 264 -2.05 33.81 -5.94
N LEU A 265 -1.29 32.92 -5.30
CA LEU A 265 -0.47 33.27 -4.13
C LEU A 265 0.63 34.28 -4.46
N LEU A 266 1.32 34.12 -5.60
CA LEU A 266 2.35 35.08 -6.04
C LEU A 266 1.75 36.42 -6.44
N ARG A 267 0.50 36.45 -6.95
CA ARG A 267 -0.21 37.73 -7.18
C ARG A 267 -0.59 38.42 -5.87
N VAL A 268 -1.16 37.65 -4.93
CA VAL A 268 -1.54 38.17 -3.60
C VAL A 268 -0.31 38.65 -2.83
N ALA A 269 0.79 37.90 -2.86
CA ALA A 269 2.04 38.28 -2.20
C ALA A 269 2.62 39.59 -2.71
N ARG A 270 2.27 40.02 -3.94
CA ARG A 270 2.71 41.32 -4.51
C ARG A 270 1.83 42.50 -4.10
N THR A 271 0.57 42.24 -3.81
CA THR A 271 -0.42 43.28 -3.50
C THR A 271 -0.70 43.40 -2.01
N ARG A 272 -0.38 42.36 -1.26
CA ARG A 272 -0.59 42.27 0.19
C ARG A 272 0.65 41.66 0.81
N ASP A 273 1.16 42.24 1.86
CA ASP A 273 2.33 41.73 2.60
C ASP A 273 1.99 40.45 3.40
N THR A 274 0.92 39.76 3.03
CA THR A 274 0.42 38.57 3.69
C THR A 274 -0.07 37.55 2.67
N LEU A 275 0.19 36.24 2.94
CA LEU A 275 -0.38 35.14 2.16
C LEU A 275 -1.75 34.74 2.74
N PRO A 276 -2.63 34.16 1.91
CA PRO A 276 -3.81 33.47 2.39
C PRO A 276 -3.44 32.38 3.40
N SER A 277 -4.33 32.12 4.33
CA SER A 277 -4.14 31.07 5.33
C SER A 277 -3.95 29.70 4.68
N ALA A 278 -3.04 28.89 5.22
CA ALA A 278 -2.74 27.54 4.77
C ALA A 278 -3.98 26.59 4.81
N ARG A 279 -5.05 26.97 5.54
CA ARG A 279 -6.34 26.23 5.54
C ARG A 279 -6.93 25.99 4.14
N TRP A 280 -6.60 26.82 3.16
CA TRP A 280 -7.09 26.62 1.79
C TRP A 280 -6.58 25.33 1.14
N ALA A 281 -5.43 24.80 1.57
CA ALA A 281 -4.99 23.47 1.14
C ALA A 281 -5.95 22.38 1.62
N LEU A 282 -6.46 22.51 2.86
CA LEU A 282 -7.45 21.58 3.43
C LEU A 282 -8.81 21.69 2.70
N VAL A 283 -9.21 22.93 2.34
CA VAL A 283 -10.43 23.14 1.54
C VAL A 283 -10.32 22.45 0.18
N LEU A 284 -9.18 22.61 -0.52
CA LEU A 284 -8.94 21.96 -1.81
C LEU A 284 -8.89 20.42 -1.69
N ALA A 285 -8.30 19.88 -0.62
CA ALA A 285 -8.32 18.45 -0.34
C ALA A 285 -9.75 17.94 -0.06
N GLY A 286 -10.54 18.69 0.71
CA GLY A 286 -11.96 18.40 0.96
C GLY A 286 -12.79 18.45 -0.33
N MET A 287 -12.52 19.42 -1.21
CA MET A 287 -13.17 19.48 -2.53
C MET A 287 -12.84 18.27 -3.40
N MET A 288 -11.60 17.75 -3.32
CA MET A 288 -11.23 16.52 -4.03
C MET A 288 -12.03 15.32 -3.50
N LEU A 289 -12.15 15.18 -2.18
CA LEU A 289 -12.99 14.12 -1.59
C LEU A 289 -14.47 14.28 -1.99
N ALA A 290 -14.98 15.51 -2.02
CA ALA A 290 -16.34 15.79 -2.50
C ALA A 290 -16.52 15.42 -3.98
N LEU A 291 -15.51 15.65 -4.83
CA LEU A 291 -15.51 15.23 -6.23
C LEU A 291 -15.57 13.71 -6.37
N VAL A 292 -14.81 12.98 -5.55
CA VAL A 292 -14.89 11.50 -5.50
C VAL A 292 -16.29 11.05 -5.11
N GLY A 293 -16.88 11.64 -4.07
CA GLY A 293 -18.24 11.35 -3.63
C GLY A 293 -19.29 11.67 -4.72
N ALA A 294 -19.20 12.82 -5.37
CA ALA A 294 -20.09 13.20 -6.46
C ALA A 294 -19.98 12.22 -7.64
N ARG A 295 -18.74 11.83 -8.01
CA ARG A 295 -18.51 10.84 -9.07
C ARG A 295 -19.07 9.47 -8.72
N TRP A 296 -18.94 9.05 -7.45
CA TRP A 296 -19.51 7.81 -6.95
C TRP A 296 -21.05 7.79 -7.05
N LEU A 297 -21.73 8.90 -6.69
CA LEU A 297 -23.18 9.02 -6.76
C LEU A 297 -23.73 8.90 -8.20
N VAL A 298 -22.94 9.33 -9.20
CA VAL A 298 -23.36 9.20 -10.62
C VAL A 298 -23.28 7.75 -11.11
N GLY A 299 -22.51 6.89 -10.42
CA GLY A 299 -22.37 5.47 -10.75
C GLY A 299 -21.65 5.21 -12.07
N THR A 300 -21.93 4.07 -12.71
CA THR A 300 -21.24 3.60 -13.92
C THR A 300 -21.65 4.30 -15.22
N ARG A 301 -22.64 5.18 -15.19
CA ARG A 301 -23.19 5.85 -16.39
C ARG A 301 -22.24 6.82 -17.08
N ILE A 302 -21.19 7.25 -16.42
CA ILE A 302 -20.16 8.16 -16.96
C ILE A 302 -18.82 7.47 -16.99
N GLY A 303 -18.09 7.54 -18.10
CA GLY A 303 -16.95 6.69 -18.45
C GLY A 303 -15.66 6.72 -17.59
N GLU A 304 -15.52 7.60 -16.58
CA GLU A 304 -14.29 7.64 -15.75
C GLU A 304 -14.43 6.69 -14.55
N LEU A 305 -13.95 5.44 -14.71
CA LEU A 305 -14.05 4.40 -13.69
C LEU A 305 -13.10 4.61 -12.49
N SER A 306 -11.96 5.30 -12.70
CA SER A 306 -10.95 5.46 -11.66
C SER A 306 -11.49 6.20 -10.42
N LEU A 307 -12.20 7.32 -10.59
CA LEU A 307 -12.81 8.04 -9.47
C LEU A 307 -14.01 7.30 -8.86
N LEU A 308 -14.73 6.52 -9.68
CA LEU A 308 -15.80 5.66 -9.17
C LEU A 308 -15.26 4.63 -8.18
N PHE A 309 -14.16 3.97 -8.54
CA PHE A 309 -13.54 2.97 -7.66
C PHE A 309 -13.04 3.60 -6.35
N ARG A 310 -12.50 4.84 -6.37
CA ARG A 310 -12.17 5.56 -5.13
C ARG A 310 -13.39 5.79 -4.25
N GLY A 311 -14.56 6.02 -4.85
CA GLY A 311 -15.84 6.09 -4.13
C GLY A 311 -16.16 4.78 -3.41
N TYR A 312 -16.02 3.64 -4.08
CA TYR A 312 -16.19 2.33 -3.43
C TYR A 312 -15.18 2.07 -2.31
N TYR A 313 -13.94 2.56 -2.44
CA TYR A 313 -12.95 2.42 -1.36
C TYR A 313 -13.35 3.21 -0.12
N ILE A 314 -13.84 4.44 -0.30
CA ILE A 314 -14.33 5.28 0.80
C ILE A 314 -15.57 4.65 1.44
N GLU A 315 -16.53 4.17 0.65
CA GLU A 315 -17.72 3.48 1.13
C GLU A 315 -17.34 2.25 1.97
N THR A 316 -16.44 1.41 1.44
CA THR A 316 -15.95 0.23 2.16
C THR A 316 -15.22 0.61 3.43
N GLY A 317 -14.38 1.65 3.37
CA GLY A 317 -13.68 2.19 4.54
C GLY A 317 -14.64 2.67 5.63
N LEU A 318 -15.73 3.34 5.25
CA LEU A 318 -16.77 3.76 6.18
C LEU A 318 -17.52 2.56 6.79
N ARG A 319 -17.81 1.52 6.00
CA ARG A 319 -18.43 0.28 6.51
C ARG A 319 -17.53 -0.40 7.56
N ILE A 320 -16.22 -0.53 7.28
CA ILE A 320 -15.25 -1.08 8.24
C ILE A 320 -15.21 -0.22 9.51
N ALA A 321 -15.10 1.09 9.35
CA ALA A 321 -15.00 2.02 10.48
C ALA A 321 -16.30 2.16 11.29
N SER A 322 -17.45 1.82 10.71
CA SER A 322 -18.74 1.82 11.41
C SER A 322 -18.99 0.55 12.23
N ASP A 323 -18.16 -0.48 12.04
CA ASP A 323 -18.22 -1.69 12.84
C ASP A 323 -17.75 -1.39 14.27
N PRO A 324 -18.56 -1.67 15.33
CA PRO A 324 -18.21 -1.41 16.71
C PRO A 324 -16.88 -2.02 17.14
N ASP A 325 -16.52 -3.18 16.60
CA ASP A 325 -15.29 -3.90 16.95
C ASP A 325 -14.04 -3.16 16.49
N TRP A 326 -14.14 -2.40 15.38
CA TRP A 326 -13.01 -1.72 14.75
C TRP A 326 -13.02 -0.20 14.86
N PHE A 327 -14.14 0.39 15.29
CA PHE A 327 -14.28 1.84 15.39
C PHE A 327 -13.21 2.49 16.29
N LEU A 328 -12.92 1.91 17.45
CA LEU A 328 -11.96 2.49 18.40
C LEU A 328 -10.50 2.24 18.00
N LEU A 329 -10.17 1.02 17.62
CA LEU A 329 -8.78 0.58 17.44
C LEU A 329 -8.37 0.46 15.96
N GLY A 330 -9.33 0.47 15.04
CA GLY A 330 -9.08 0.19 13.63
C GLY A 330 -8.77 -1.29 13.36
N CYS A 331 -8.65 -1.62 12.08
CA CYS A 331 -8.35 -3.00 11.65
C CYS A 331 -6.84 -3.30 11.60
N GLY A 332 -5.99 -2.32 11.85
CA GLY A 332 -4.53 -2.43 11.70
C GLY A 332 -4.03 -2.02 10.31
N PRO A 333 -2.85 -1.37 10.24
CA PRO A 333 -2.34 -0.74 9.01
C PRO A 333 -2.09 -1.71 7.84
N ASP A 334 -1.75 -2.98 8.11
CA ASP A 334 -1.46 -3.96 7.06
C ASP A 334 -2.59 -4.99 6.85
N ARG A 335 -3.72 -4.83 7.56
CA ARG A 335 -4.89 -5.69 7.44
C ARG A 335 -6.03 -5.08 6.61
N VAL A 336 -5.85 -3.88 6.11
CA VAL A 336 -6.89 -3.16 5.36
C VAL A 336 -7.43 -3.99 4.20
N GLN A 337 -6.58 -4.70 3.44
CA GLN A 337 -7.00 -5.56 2.33
C GLN A 337 -7.95 -6.68 2.76
N GLU A 338 -7.68 -7.33 3.89
CA GLU A 338 -8.52 -8.41 4.44
C GLU A 338 -9.93 -7.91 4.73
N PHE A 339 -10.02 -6.80 5.46
CA PHE A 339 -11.30 -6.20 5.83
C PHE A 339 -12.01 -5.55 4.64
N PHE A 340 -11.24 -4.97 3.72
CA PHE A 340 -11.78 -4.42 2.48
C PHE A 340 -12.49 -5.51 1.67
N ASN A 341 -11.85 -6.67 1.47
CA ASN A 341 -12.44 -7.77 0.70
C ASN A 341 -13.69 -8.36 1.36
N ALA A 342 -13.78 -8.31 2.69
CA ALA A 342 -14.96 -8.74 3.41
C ALA A 342 -16.13 -7.74 3.32
N ALA A 343 -15.84 -6.42 3.28
CA ALA A 343 -16.84 -5.37 3.39
C ALA A 343 -17.18 -4.66 2.05
N LYS A 344 -16.39 -4.88 0.97
CA LYS A 344 -16.56 -4.19 -0.30
C LYS A 344 -17.90 -4.51 -0.97
N PRO A 345 -18.53 -3.54 -1.69
CA PRO A 345 -19.73 -3.79 -2.48
C PRO A 345 -19.50 -4.85 -3.56
N GLU A 346 -20.57 -5.52 -3.99
CA GLU A 346 -20.48 -6.59 -5.00
C GLU A 346 -19.94 -6.12 -6.34
N ASN A 347 -20.26 -4.89 -6.71
CA ASN A 347 -19.82 -4.26 -7.95
C ASN A 347 -18.43 -3.63 -7.88
N CYS A 348 -17.71 -3.78 -6.76
CA CYS A 348 -16.32 -3.34 -6.63
C CYS A 348 -15.37 -4.45 -7.08
N PRO A 349 -14.71 -4.33 -8.25
CA PRO A 349 -13.88 -5.40 -8.81
C PRO A 349 -12.51 -5.51 -8.14
N GLU A 350 -12.03 -4.45 -7.48
CA GLU A 350 -10.63 -4.37 -7.04
C GLU A 350 -10.41 -4.90 -5.62
N ASP A 351 -9.21 -5.47 -5.42
CA ASP A 351 -8.64 -5.82 -4.14
C ASP A 351 -7.57 -4.79 -3.79
N VAL A 352 -7.80 -4.00 -2.74
CA VAL A 352 -6.88 -2.91 -2.43
C VAL A 352 -6.30 -3.03 -1.02
N LYS A 353 -5.03 -2.69 -0.90
CA LYS A 353 -4.30 -2.61 0.38
C LYS A 353 -4.42 -1.23 1.04
N SER A 354 -4.84 -0.21 0.30
CA SER A 354 -5.06 1.16 0.73
C SER A 354 -6.37 1.67 0.14
N LEU A 355 -7.08 2.49 0.89
CA LEU A 355 -8.32 3.14 0.42
C LEU A 355 -8.04 4.31 -0.53
N HIS A 356 -6.80 4.49 -0.96
CA HIS A 356 -6.36 5.58 -1.83
C HIS A 356 -6.71 6.98 -1.30
N SER A 357 -6.86 7.10 0.02
CA SER A 357 -7.00 8.39 0.71
C SER A 357 -6.30 8.28 2.05
N VAL A 358 -5.30 9.12 2.26
CA VAL A 358 -4.48 9.10 3.47
C VAL A 358 -5.31 9.27 4.74
N PHE A 359 -6.39 10.07 4.69
CA PHE A 359 -7.25 10.28 5.85
C PHE A 359 -8.08 9.04 6.16
N PHE A 360 -8.61 8.38 5.15
CA PHE A 360 -9.35 7.13 5.33
C PHE A 360 -8.44 5.97 5.70
N ASP A 361 -7.24 5.89 5.14
CA ASP A 361 -6.24 4.88 5.51
C ASP A 361 -5.89 4.98 7.00
N TRP A 362 -5.62 6.19 7.52
CA TRP A 362 -5.32 6.38 8.94
C TRP A 362 -6.52 6.06 9.84
N PHE A 363 -7.72 6.48 9.43
CA PHE A 363 -8.93 6.22 10.20
C PHE A 363 -9.25 4.72 10.27
N VAL A 364 -9.24 4.02 9.14
CA VAL A 364 -9.54 2.59 9.09
C VAL A 364 -8.45 1.77 9.79
N ALA A 365 -7.16 2.14 9.63
CA ALA A 365 -6.06 1.43 10.24
C ALA A 365 -5.99 1.57 11.77
N PHE A 366 -6.29 2.75 12.32
CA PHE A 366 -6.08 3.08 13.74
C PHE A 366 -7.35 3.54 14.47
N GLY A 367 -8.51 3.46 13.83
CA GLY A 367 -9.78 3.89 14.41
C GLY A 367 -9.75 5.34 14.86
N VAL A 368 -10.34 5.62 16.02
CA VAL A 368 -10.39 6.98 16.60
C VAL A 368 -8.99 7.58 16.80
N SER A 369 -7.98 6.76 17.11
CA SER A 369 -6.62 7.28 17.27
C SER A 369 -6.01 7.77 15.94
N GLY A 370 -6.42 7.20 14.79
CA GLY A 370 -6.04 7.69 13.45
C GLY A 370 -6.62 9.08 13.13
N VAL A 371 -7.78 9.43 13.71
CA VAL A 371 -8.36 10.77 13.61
C VAL A 371 -7.44 11.83 14.22
N ALA A 372 -6.62 11.45 15.21
CA ALA A 372 -5.63 12.36 15.77
C ALA A 372 -4.62 12.86 14.72
N TRP A 373 -4.23 12.02 13.78
CA TRP A 373 -3.35 12.44 12.69
C TRP A 373 -4.05 13.36 11.68
N ILE A 374 -5.33 13.11 11.42
CA ILE A 374 -6.15 14.03 10.62
C ILE A 374 -6.23 15.38 11.34
N ALA A 375 -6.58 15.38 12.63
CA ALA A 375 -6.62 16.59 13.46
C ALA A 375 -5.25 17.30 13.52
N LEU A 376 -4.14 16.54 13.57
CA LEU A 376 -2.79 17.07 13.52
C LEU A 376 -2.55 17.85 12.22
N VAL A 377 -2.90 17.30 11.05
CA VAL A 377 -2.77 17.99 9.78
C VAL A 377 -3.63 19.26 9.78
N PHE A 378 -4.89 19.19 10.21
CA PHE A 378 -5.74 20.36 10.35
C PHE A 378 -5.12 21.40 11.27
N ALA A 379 -4.62 21.01 12.45
CA ALA A 379 -4.02 21.91 13.41
C ALA A 379 -2.71 22.54 12.94
N ALA A 380 -1.93 21.81 12.12
CA ALA A 380 -0.69 22.31 11.52
C ALA A 380 -0.95 23.33 10.39
N PHE A 381 -2.07 23.16 9.66
CA PHE A 381 -2.47 24.06 8.57
C PHE A 381 -3.48 25.14 9.02
N TRP A 382 -4.02 25.09 10.25
CA TRP A 382 -4.91 26.10 10.79
C TRP A 382 -4.13 27.37 11.11
N PRO A 383 -4.70 28.53 10.97
CA PRO A 383 -3.99 29.77 10.77
C PRO A 383 -2.93 30.08 11.81
N ALA A 384 -1.71 30.26 11.36
CA ALA A 384 -0.77 31.15 11.99
C ALA A 384 -1.09 32.60 11.60
N ARG A 385 -0.84 33.52 12.49
CA ARG A 385 -0.84 34.94 12.12
C ARG A 385 0.25 35.14 11.07
N PRO A 386 -0.05 35.86 9.98
CA PRO A 386 0.96 36.13 9.00
C PRO A 386 2.14 36.80 9.67
N THR A 387 3.31 36.22 9.57
CA THR A 387 4.55 36.86 9.98
C THR A 387 5.06 37.63 8.77
N ASN A 388 5.26 38.94 8.91
CA ASN A 388 5.83 39.83 7.90
C ASN A 388 7.34 39.54 7.76
N ASP A 389 7.70 38.37 7.23
CA ASP A 389 9.09 38.02 6.98
C ASP A 389 9.40 38.17 5.48
N ASP A 390 9.47 39.41 5.04
CA ASP A 390 9.79 39.78 3.64
C ASP A 390 11.29 39.97 3.40
N SER A 391 12.11 39.75 4.43
CA SER A 391 13.56 39.92 4.33
C SER A 391 14.18 38.91 3.37
N VAL A 392 15.17 39.31 2.62
CA VAL A 392 16.12 38.43 1.90
C VAL A 392 17.14 37.93 2.91
N LEU A 393 17.65 36.72 2.75
CA LEU A 393 18.68 36.21 3.67
C LEU A 393 19.97 37.02 3.52
N PRO A 394 20.65 37.39 4.62
CA PRO A 394 21.97 37.96 4.56
C PRO A 394 22.97 37.04 3.81
N ASP A 395 23.95 37.63 3.10
CA ASP A 395 24.90 36.89 2.27
C ASP A 395 25.61 35.72 2.99
N ALA A 396 25.99 35.92 4.24
CA ALA A 396 26.64 34.91 5.06
C ALA A 396 25.68 33.72 5.34
N GLU A 397 24.40 33.99 5.57
CA GLU A 397 23.38 33.01 5.81
C GLU A 397 22.98 32.30 4.53
N ALA A 398 22.85 33.04 3.42
CA ALA A 398 22.61 32.51 2.07
C ALA A 398 23.75 31.55 1.65
N LEU A 399 25.01 31.90 1.94
CA LEU A 399 26.14 30.99 1.70
C LEU A 399 26.07 29.73 2.56
N ARG A 400 25.66 29.88 3.82
CA ARG A 400 25.44 28.72 4.71
C ARG A 400 24.36 27.80 4.18
N VAL A 401 23.18 28.32 3.76
CA VAL A 401 22.08 27.56 3.16
C VAL A 401 22.58 26.78 1.97
N ARG A 402 23.28 27.44 1.02
CA ARG A 402 23.83 26.79 -0.17
C ARG A 402 24.79 25.65 0.18
N ARG A 403 25.78 25.89 1.04
CA ARG A 403 26.75 24.89 1.45
C ARG A 403 26.08 23.72 2.12
N THR A 404 25.18 23.97 3.07
CA THR A 404 24.47 22.90 3.79
C THR A 404 23.62 22.06 2.83
N ALA A 405 22.86 22.66 1.92
CA ALA A 405 22.04 21.95 0.96
C ALA A 405 22.87 21.03 0.05
N VAL A 406 23.99 21.52 -0.47
CA VAL A 406 24.92 20.73 -1.31
C VAL A 406 25.56 19.58 -0.53
N PHE A 407 26.07 19.85 0.68
CA PHE A 407 26.68 18.81 1.51
C PHE A 407 25.66 17.71 1.87
N VAL A 408 24.42 18.10 2.22
CA VAL A 408 23.35 17.15 2.50
C VAL A 408 23.02 16.34 1.25
N ALA A 409 22.89 16.98 0.08
CA ALA A 409 22.57 16.29 -1.17
C ALA A 409 23.66 15.27 -1.56
N ILE A 410 24.95 15.68 -1.50
CA ILE A 410 26.06 14.77 -1.80
C ILE A 410 26.12 13.64 -0.78
N GLY A 411 26.06 13.95 0.53
CA GLY A 411 26.10 12.95 1.59
C GLY A 411 24.95 11.94 1.47
N CYS A 412 23.74 12.44 1.26
CA CYS A 412 22.57 11.58 1.03
C CYS A 412 22.71 10.72 -0.22
N GLY A 413 23.21 11.30 -1.32
CA GLY A 413 23.41 10.58 -2.56
C GLY A 413 24.41 9.45 -2.43
N VAL A 414 25.59 9.73 -1.85
CA VAL A 414 26.63 8.74 -1.62
C VAL A 414 26.17 7.65 -0.65
N PHE A 415 25.61 8.05 0.49
CA PHE A 415 25.16 7.09 1.51
C PHE A 415 23.97 6.25 1.02
N GLY A 416 23.03 6.87 0.29
CA GLY A 416 21.91 6.17 -0.33
C GLY A 416 22.35 5.18 -1.40
N THR A 417 23.37 5.51 -2.19
CA THR A 417 23.96 4.59 -3.17
C THR A 417 24.68 3.43 -2.49
N ALA A 418 25.45 3.70 -1.42
CA ALA A 418 26.09 2.64 -0.65
C ALA A 418 25.07 1.67 -0.02
N LEU A 419 24.00 2.20 0.58
CA LEU A 419 22.91 1.36 1.11
C LEU A 419 22.21 0.58 0.00
N ALA A 420 21.93 1.21 -1.12
CA ALA A 420 21.30 0.56 -2.26
C ALA A 420 22.18 -0.56 -2.82
N SER A 421 23.50 -0.37 -2.91
CA SER A 421 24.41 -1.41 -3.38
C SER A 421 24.42 -2.66 -2.49
N ILE A 422 24.19 -2.50 -1.18
CA ILE A 422 24.05 -3.63 -0.25
C ILE A 422 22.72 -4.35 -0.45
N VAL A 423 21.63 -3.59 -0.67
CA VAL A 423 20.27 -4.13 -0.84
C VAL A 423 20.09 -4.77 -2.21
N GLU A 424 20.60 -4.13 -3.25
CA GLU A 424 20.43 -4.48 -4.66
C GLU A 424 21.66 -5.23 -5.24
N SER A 425 22.51 -5.78 -4.38
CA SER A 425 23.80 -6.41 -4.77
C SER A 425 23.71 -7.42 -5.93
N PRO A 426 22.62 -8.21 -6.12
CA PRO A 426 22.55 -9.15 -7.24
C PRO A 426 22.43 -8.49 -8.61
N ILE A 427 22.04 -7.20 -8.67
CA ILE A 427 21.81 -6.46 -9.94
C ILE A 427 22.75 -5.26 -10.11
N VAL A 428 23.78 -5.14 -9.28
CA VAL A 428 24.75 -4.05 -9.43
C VAL A 428 25.60 -4.32 -10.66
N ASP A 429 25.31 -3.61 -11.74
CA ASP A 429 26.06 -3.59 -12.97
C ASP A 429 26.50 -2.17 -13.36
N ALA A 430 27.21 -2.03 -14.48
CA ALA A 430 27.67 -0.73 -14.97
C ALA A 430 26.53 0.26 -15.19
N TYR A 431 25.41 -0.22 -15.69
CA TYR A 431 24.19 0.57 -15.92
C TYR A 431 23.60 1.09 -14.61
N TRP A 432 23.51 0.24 -13.60
CA TRP A 432 23.06 0.61 -12.26
C TRP A 432 23.93 1.74 -11.67
N VAL A 433 25.27 1.57 -11.77
CA VAL A 433 26.26 2.55 -11.28
C VAL A 433 26.10 3.88 -12.00
N VAL A 434 26.03 3.88 -13.33
CA VAL A 434 25.89 5.11 -14.13
C VAL A 434 24.60 5.85 -13.78
N THR A 435 23.47 5.14 -13.68
CA THR A 435 22.19 5.73 -13.28
C THR A 435 22.25 6.42 -11.92
N ARG A 436 22.90 5.77 -10.94
CA ARG A 436 23.08 6.34 -9.59
C ARG A 436 23.99 7.57 -9.60
N LEU A 437 25.11 7.51 -10.31
CA LEU A 437 26.05 8.62 -10.39
C LEU A 437 25.44 9.86 -11.08
N LEU A 438 24.74 9.64 -12.20
CA LEU A 438 24.00 10.72 -12.88
C LEU A 438 22.92 11.31 -11.95
N GLY A 439 22.22 10.46 -11.22
CA GLY A 439 21.22 10.90 -10.25
C GLY A 439 21.81 11.73 -9.11
N ILE A 440 22.94 11.33 -8.54
CA ILE A 440 23.66 12.08 -7.49
C ILE A 440 24.15 13.43 -8.03
N PHE A 441 24.72 13.44 -9.24
CA PHE A 441 25.16 14.68 -9.87
C PHE A 441 23.99 15.65 -10.08
N ALA A 442 22.86 15.17 -10.64
CA ALA A 442 21.65 15.99 -10.80
C ALA A 442 21.13 16.50 -9.45
N PHE A 443 21.12 15.64 -8.44
CA PHE A 443 20.68 15.97 -7.08
C PHE A 443 21.54 17.09 -6.47
N ALA A 444 22.87 16.96 -6.50
CA ALA A 444 23.78 17.96 -5.95
C ALA A 444 23.72 19.29 -6.72
N LEU A 445 23.70 19.24 -8.04
CA LEU A 445 23.61 20.42 -8.89
C LEU A 445 22.30 21.18 -8.65
N LEU A 446 21.19 20.49 -8.63
CA LEU A 446 19.89 21.13 -8.45
C LEU A 446 19.63 21.54 -6.99
N ALA A 447 20.22 20.85 -6.00
CA ALA A 447 20.25 21.35 -4.62
C ALA A 447 20.98 22.68 -4.51
N MET A 448 22.10 22.85 -5.20
CA MET A 448 22.83 24.11 -5.27
C MET A 448 22.01 25.23 -5.92
N CYS A 449 21.41 24.95 -7.10
CA CYS A 449 20.61 25.93 -7.83
C CYS A 449 19.34 26.32 -7.05
N ALA A 450 18.62 25.35 -6.49
CA ALA A 450 17.42 25.59 -5.69
C ALA A 450 17.74 26.35 -4.39
N ALA A 451 18.83 26.00 -3.70
CA ALA A 451 19.26 26.69 -2.48
C ALA A 451 19.71 28.15 -2.77
N HIS A 452 20.35 28.35 -3.91
CA HIS A 452 20.71 29.71 -4.35
C HIS A 452 19.43 30.54 -4.64
N ALA A 453 18.49 29.99 -5.40
CA ALA A 453 17.21 30.64 -5.67
C ALA A 453 16.43 30.91 -4.38
N ALA A 454 16.29 29.94 -3.51
CA ALA A 454 15.58 30.04 -2.24
C ALA A 454 16.20 31.07 -1.27
N ALA A 455 17.51 31.28 -1.35
CA ALA A 455 18.21 32.26 -0.51
C ALA A 455 17.95 33.70 -0.92
N VAL A 456 17.79 33.96 -2.21
CA VAL A 456 17.66 35.33 -2.78
C VAL A 456 16.22 35.82 -2.98
N ILE A 457 15.24 34.92 -3.04
CA ILE A 457 13.80 35.27 -3.10
C ILE A 457 13.30 35.72 -1.73
N SER A 458 12.19 36.44 -1.67
CA SER A 458 11.59 36.83 -0.37
C SER A 458 11.07 35.63 0.41
N GLY A 459 11.02 35.73 1.73
CA GLY A 459 10.47 34.70 2.60
C GLY A 459 9.01 34.40 2.25
N LEU A 460 8.24 35.41 1.84
CA LEU A 460 6.85 35.26 1.42
C LEU A 460 6.73 34.45 0.13
N ALA A 461 7.60 34.70 -0.86
CA ALA A 461 7.62 33.95 -2.11
C ALA A 461 8.02 32.49 -1.88
N LEU A 462 9.01 32.23 -1.01
CA LEU A 462 9.41 30.87 -0.65
C LEU A 462 8.26 30.09 0.02
N ARG A 463 7.49 30.76 0.89
CA ARG A 463 6.28 30.18 1.50
C ARG A 463 5.21 29.88 0.46
N ALA A 464 5.00 30.76 -0.52
CA ALA A 464 4.03 30.54 -1.59
C ALA A 464 4.38 29.27 -2.40
N VAL A 465 5.68 29.07 -2.70
CA VAL A 465 6.16 27.85 -3.37
C VAL A 465 5.92 26.61 -2.52
N ALA A 466 6.32 26.64 -1.25
CA ALA A 466 6.13 25.52 -0.32
C ALA A 466 4.65 25.18 -0.15
N PHE A 467 3.78 26.20 -0.04
CA PHE A 467 2.35 26.00 0.07
C PHE A 467 1.74 25.37 -1.18
N ALA A 468 2.11 25.82 -2.39
CA ALA A 468 1.61 25.24 -3.63
C ALA A 468 1.99 23.75 -3.74
N ILE A 469 3.22 23.39 -3.34
CA ILE A 469 3.67 22.00 -3.23
C ILE A 469 2.82 21.24 -2.22
N GLY A 470 2.57 21.84 -1.04
CA GLY A 470 1.70 21.24 -0.02
C GLY A 470 0.27 20.99 -0.50
N VAL A 471 -0.29 21.91 -1.29
CA VAL A 471 -1.61 21.72 -1.95
C VAL A 471 -1.57 20.50 -2.86
N LEU A 472 -0.56 20.40 -3.74
CA LEU A 472 -0.41 19.26 -4.64
C LEU A 472 -0.40 17.95 -3.87
N VAL A 473 0.49 17.83 -2.88
CA VAL A 473 0.66 16.61 -2.08
C VAL A 473 -0.62 16.27 -1.33
N LEU A 474 -1.24 17.25 -0.67
CA LEU A 474 -2.43 17.01 0.14
C LEU A 474 -3.65 16.63 -0.70
N VAL A 475 -3.86 17.29 -1.84
CA VAL A 475 -4.95 16.99 -2.78
C VAL A 475 -4.77 15.60 -3.38
N HIS A 476 -3.57 15.28 -3.87
CA HIS A 476 -3.32 13.99 -4.50
C HIS A 476 -3.35 12.83 -3.49
N ALA A 477 -2.90 13.04 -2.26
CA ALA A 477 -2.98 12.04 -1.20
C ALA A 477 -4.42 11.67 -0.76
N GLN A 478 -5.44 12.38 -1.25
CA GLN A 478 -6.84 12.01 -1.02
C GLN A 478 -7.42 11.09 -2.09
N ILE A 479 -6.70 10.84 -3.16
CA ILE A 479 -7.16 9.98 -4.26
C ILE A 479 -6.13 8.92 -4.66
N GLU A 480 -4.95 8.94 -4.02
CA GLU A 480 -3.86 8.01 -4.35
C GLU A 480 -3.01 7.60 -3.14
N THR A 481 -2.27 6.51 -3.30
CA THR A 481 -1.48 5.84 -2.26
C THR A 481 -0.17 6.56 -1.90
N VAL A 482 -0.15 7.90 -1.95
CA VAL A 482 1.08 8.70 -1.76
C VAL A 482 1.73 8.47 -0.39
N ALA A 483 0.91 8.33 0.65
CA ALA A 483 1.38 8.09 2.02
C ALA A 483 1.44 6.60 2.41
N TRP A 484 1.23 5.70 1.46
CA TRP A 484 1.26 4.26 1.71
C TRP A 484 2.66 3.68 1.63
N MET A 485 3.40 4.00 0.56
CA MET A 485 4.79 3.51 0.39
C MET A 485 5.74 4.29 1.30
N PRO A 486 6.65 3.62 2.03
CA PRO A 486 7.50 4.28 3.01
C PRO A 486 8.31 5.47 2.46
N GLY A 487 8.86 5.33 1.26
CA GLY A 487 9.65 6.38 0.63
C GLY A 487 8.82 7.62 0.27
N SER A 488 7.70 7.43 -0.42
CA SER A 488 6.82 8.53 -0.79
C SER A 488 6.10 9.14 0.42
N CYS A 489 5.79 8.34 1.45
CA CYS A 489 5.18 8.82 2.69
C CYS A 489 6.08 9.86 3.39
N VAL A 490 7.35 9.51 3.64
CA VAL A 490 8.30 10.39 4.32
C VAL A 490 8.52 11.67 3.51
N LEU A 491 8.66 11.56 2.17
CA LEU A 491 8.80 12.73 1.29
C LEU A 491 7.55 13.61 1.29
N ALA A 492 6.37 13.02 1.14
CA ALA A 492 5.11 13.76 1.12
C ALA A 492 4.91 14.55 2.41
N LEU A 493 5.12 13.91 3.57
CA LEU A 493 5.00 14.55 4.88
C LEU A 493 6.09 15.61 5.10
N ALA A 494 7.31 15.41 4.57
CA ALA A 494 8.36 16.43 4.62
C ALA A 494 8.01 17.66 3.77
N PHE A 495 7.45 17.49 2.58
CA PHE A 495 6.94 18.60 1.77
C PHE A 495 5.75 19.30 2.45
N LEU A 496 4.82 18.55 3.01
CA LEU A 496 3.71 19.12 3.79
C LEU A 496 4.21 19.92 5.00
N ALA A 497 5.25 19.47 5.69
CA ALA A 497 5.86 20.21 6.79
C ALA A 497 6.41 21.56 6.33
N CYS A 498 7.06 21.61 5.14
CA CYS A 498 7.56 22.86 4.57
C CYS A 498 6.45 23.87 4.25
N ALA A 499 5.22 23.39 4.01
CA ALA A 499 4.05 24.21 3.69
C ALA A 499 3.36 24.79 4.95
N THR A 500 3.71 24.33 6.15
CA THR A 500 3.11 24.81 7.40
C THR A 500 3.63 26.17 7.81
N ASP A 501 2.80 26.95 8.51
CA ASP A 501 3.15 28.24 9.11
C ASP A 501 2.84 28.25 10.60
N LEU A 502 3.54 27.42 11.37
CA LEU A 502 3.37 27.40 12.82
C LEU A 502 3.86 28.73 13.43
N PRO A 503 3.06 29.41 14.28
CA PRO A 503 3.51 30.64 14.90
C PRO A 503 4.73 30.38 15.80
N VAL A 504 5.70 31.27 15.72
CA VAL A 504 6.76 31.36 16.72
C VAL A 504 6.08 31.76 18.03
N GLY A 505 6.22 30.94 19.06
CA GLY A 505 5.60 31.25 20.38
C GLY A 505 5.99 32.65 20.83
N ALA A 506 5.00 33.50 21.00
CA ALA A 506 5.24 34.78 21.66
C ALA A 506 5.85 34.44 23.02
N SER A 507 7.06 34.95 23.27
CA SER A 507 7.67 34.88 24.58
C SER A 507 6.61 35.27 25.62
N THR A 508 6.41 34.47 26.64
CA THR A 508 5.46 34.68 27.73
C THR A 508 5.59 36.06 28.41
N LYS A 509 6.62 36.85 28.10
CA LYS A 509 6.82 38.18 28.55
C LYS A 509 5.75 39.19 28.06
N LEU A 510 5.26 39.07 26.80
CA LEU A 510 4.24 40.04 26.32
C LEU A 510 2.83 39.75 26.80
N ALA A 511 2.56 38.53 27.28
CA ALA A 511 1.27 38.15 27.89
C ALA A 511 1.21 38.58 29.36
N ALA A 512 2.37 38.66 30.04
CA ALA A 512 2.47 39.09 31.42
C ALA A 512 2.19 40.60 31.61
N ASP A 513 2.56 41.43 30.63
CA ASP A 513 2.39 42.88 30.69
C ASP A 513 0.95 43.36 30.41
N ARG A 514 0.04 42.47 29.96
CA ARG A 514 -1.34 42.84 29.60
C ARG A 514 -2.45 42.23 30.48
N ALA A 515 -2.12 41.41 31.47
CA ALA A 515 -3.11 40.79 32.31
C ALA A 515 -3.22 41.53 33.67
N PRO A 516 -4.42 41.97 34.15
CA PRO A 516 -4.57 42.53 35.45
C PRO A 516 -4.24 41.48 36.53
N ALA A 517 -3.45 41.88 37.51
CA ALA A 517 -2.72 41.08 38.48
C ALA A 517 -3.56 40.16 39.42
N ARG A 518 -4.90 40.09 39.31
CA ARG A 518 -5.76 39.32 40.23
C ARG A 518 -6.22 37.94 39.76
N SER A 519 -6.02 37.53 38.53
CA SER A 519 -6.40 36.18 38.04
C SER A 519 -5.22 35.23 37.86
N PHE A 520 -4.00 35.59 38.26
CA PHE A 520 -2.76 34.92 37.90
C PHE A 520 -2.41 33.68 38.74
N ALA A 521 -2.89 33.58 39.97
CA ALA A 521 -2.42 32.51 40.88
C ALA A 521 -3.05 31.14 40.60
N LEU A 522 -4.33 31.06 40.20
CA LEU A 522 -4.99 29.75 39.90
C LEU A 522 -4.74 29.29 38.49
N SER A 523 -4.55 30.20 37.53
CA SER A 523 -4.27 29.88 36.16
C SER A 523 -2.82 29.41 35.93
N ALA A 524 -1.86 29.89 36.71
CA ALA A 524 -0.46 29.50 36.62
C ALA A 524 -0.21 28.08 37.18
N SER A 525 -0.91 27.65 38.21
CA SER A 525 -0.76 26.32 38.79
C SER A 525 -1.38 25.23 37.88
N THR A 526 -2.55 25.49 37.30
CA THR A 526 -3.18 24.56 36.33
C THR A 526 -2.43 24.52 35.02
N GLY A 527 -1.86 25.62 34.53
CA GLY A 527 -1.01 25.65 33.33
C GLY A 527 0.30 24.88 33.49
N CYS A 528 0.92 24.94 34.67
CA CYS A 528 2.15 24.22 34.97
C CYS A 528 1.90 22.71 35.12
N LEU A 529 0.83 22.32 35.83
CA LEU A 529 0.44 20.90 35.98
C LEU A 529 0.05 20.29 34.63
N ASN A 530 -0.73 21.01 33.82
CA ASN A 530 -1.06 20.55 32.45
C ASN A 530 0.17 20.47 31.56
N SER A 531 1.14 21.35 31.68
CA SER A 531 2.41 21.27 30.93
C SER A 531 3.28 20.11 31.38
N LEU A 532 3.35 19.80 32.66
CA LEU A 532 4.09 18.67 33.22
C LEU A 532 3.45 17.34 32.83
N SER A 533 2.11 17.22 32.94
CA SER A 533 1.38 16.01 32.54
C SER A 533 1.51 15.73 31.04
N ASN A 534 1.40 16.75 30.20
CA ASN A 534 1.63 16.62 28.75
C ASN A 534 3.08 16.25 28.43
N GLY A 535 4.05 16.81 29.13
CA GLY A 535 5.47 16.47 28.97
C GLY A 535 5.77 15.01 29.34
N LEU A 536 5.21 14.52 30.44
CA LEU A 536 5.33 13.12 30.86
C LEU A 536 4.66 12.17 29.86
N SER A 537 3.44 12.47 29.40
CA SER A 537 2.73 11.67 28.41
C SER A 537 3.50 11.57 27.10
N ILE A 538 4.07 12.67 26.61
CA ILE A 538 4.90 12.68 25.41
C ILE A 538 6.16 11.83 25.59
N ALA A 539 6.82 11.93 26.77
CA ALA A 539 8.00 11.13 27.05
C ALA A 539 7.67 9.63 27.08
N VAL A 540 6.58 9.24 27.75
CA VAL A 540 6.13 7.84 27.80
C VAL A 540 5.78 7.32 26.40
N LEU A 541 4.98 8.05 25.62
CA LEU A 541 4.61 7.64 24.27
C LEU A 541 5.82 7.60 23.33
N GLY A 542 6.77 8.51 23.48
CA GLY A 542 8.01 8.49 22.70
C GLY A 542 8.90 7.29 23.04
N VAL A 543 9.02 6.92 24.32
CA VAL A 543 9.72 5.71 24.75
C VAL A 543 9.01 4.45 24.23
N LEU A 544 7.68 4.39 24.29
CA LEU A 544 6.91 3.28 23.75
C LEU A 544 7.09 3.13 22.24
N ALA A 545 7.14 4.23 21.49
CA ALA A 545 7.41 4.20 20.04
C ALA A 545 8.81 3.65 19.75
N LEU A 546 9.84 4.12 20.47
CA LEU A 546 11.20 3.61 20.32
C LEU A 546 11.30 2.12 20.70
N LEU A 547 10.62 1.69 21.74
CA LEU A 547 10.56 0.28 22.14
C LEU A 547 9.88 -0.58 21.07
N SER A 548 8.74 -0.13 20.50
CA SER A 548 8.05 -0.83 19.41
C SER A 548 8.96 -1.06 18.22
N MET A 549 9.60 0.01 17.73
CA MET A 549 10.52 -0.06 16.58
C MET A 549 11.77 -0.92 16.89
N SER A 550 12.28 -0.84 18.13
CA SER A 550 13.46 -1.63 18.53
C SER A 550 13.13 -3.12 18.64
N ILE A 551 11.96 -3.46 19.16
CA ILE A 551 11.48 -4.84 19.24
C ILE A 551 11.24 -5.36 17.81
N GLY A 552 10.58 -4.60 16.93
CA GLY A 552 10.43 -4.94 15.52
C GLY A 552 11.76 -5.25 14.85
N LEU A 553 12.76 -4.36 15.04
CA LEU A 553 14.11 -4.55 14.51
C LEU A 553 14.77 -5.85 15.03
N ALA A 554 14.72 -6.09 16.35
CA ALA A 554 15.33 -7.28 16.94
C ALA A 554 14.68 -8.57 16.43
N GLN A 555 13.37 -8.57 16.26
CA GLN A 555 12.61 -9.67 15.67
C GLN A 555 13.02 -9.94 14.23
N ASP A 556 13.11 -8.90 13.42
CA ASP A 556 13.47 -9.05 12.01
C ASP A 556 14.92 -9.48 11.79
N LEU A 557 15.86 -9.03 12.63
CA LEU A 557 17.25 -9.48 12.59
C LEU A 557 17.37 -10.99 12.90
N SER A 558 16.57 -11.49 13.85
CA SER A 558 16.55 -12.93 14.18
C SER A 558 15.96 -13.80 13.06
N ARG A 559 15.18 -13.23 12.17
CA ARG A 559 14.56 -13.89 10.99
C ARG A 559 15.52 -13.99 9.81
N GLY A 560 16.37 -12.99 9.63
CA GLY A 560 17.18 -12.83 8.41
C GLY A 560 17.99 -14.04 8.04
N SER A 561 18.51 -14.78 9.03
CA SER A 561 19.27 -16.01 8.79
C SER A 561 18.39 -17.17 8.28
N ARG A 562 17.17 -17.33 8.80
CA ARG A 562 16.26 -18.41 8.40
C ARG A 562 15.69 -18.16 7.01
N VAL A 563 15.25 -16.93 6.76
CA VAL A 563 14.72 -16.53 5.44
C VAL A 563 15.82 -16.63 4.38
N ALA A 564 17.06 -16.24 4.69
CA ALA A 564 18.19 -16.37 3.77
C ALA A 564 18.49 -17.84 3.43
N ASN A 565 18.43 -18.74 4.40
CA ASN A 565 18.64 -20.16 4.17
C ASN A 565 17.56 -20.76 3.27
N VAL A 566 16.31 -20.44 3.54
CA VAL A 566 15.18 -20.89 2.69
C VAL A 566 15.26 -20.28 1.30
N ALA A 567 15.60 -19.00 1.17
CA ALA A 567 15.79 -18.35 -0.12
C ALA A 567 16.94 -18.98 -0.92
N ALA A 568 18.04 -19.36 -0.26
CA ALA A 568 19.14 -20.08 -0.90
C ALA A 568 18.70 -21.46 -1.41
N GLN A 569 17.93 -22.21 -0.61
CA GLN A 569 17.38 -23.51 -1.02
C GLN A 569 16.40 -23.39 -2.18
N LEU A 570 15.52 -22.38 -2.17
CA LEU A 570 14.59 -22.12 -3.27
C LEU A 570 15.30 -21.52 -4.52
N GLY A 571 16.40 -20.79 -4.32
CA GLY A 571 17.26 -20.28 -5.39
C GLY A 571 17.91 -21.39 -6.22
N VAL A 572 18.21 -22.55 -5.60
CA VAL A 572 18.68 -23.75 -6.31
C VAL A 572 17.62 -24.28 -7.29
N LEU A 573 16.33 -24.22 -6.91
CA LEU A 573 15.21 -24.61 -7.80
C LEU A 573 15.08 -23.69 -9.01
N ALA A 574 15.39 -22.40 -8.85
CA ALA A 574 15.31 -21.43 -9.94
C ALA A 574 16.50 -21.54 -10.92
N ALA A 575 17.66 -21.94 -10.42
CA ALA A 575 18.89 -22.09 -11.24
C ALA A 575 18.91 -23.36 -12.09
N ASP A 576 18.20 -24.41 -11.67
CA ASP A 576 18.21 -25.72 -12.31
C ASP A 576 16.92 -25.97 -13.12
N SER A 577 16.68 -25.10 -14.09
CA SER A 577 15.45 -25.15 -14.91
C SER A 577 15.42 -26.33 -15.90
N SER A 578 16.54 -27.06 -16.12
CA SER A 578 16.68 -28.09 -17.13
C SER A 578 16.36 -29.52 -16.67
N ALA A 579 16.24 -29.73 -15.36
CA ALA A 579 15.92 -31.04 -14.79
C ALA A 579 14.96 -30.87 -13.60
N ARG A 580 13.73 -30.38 -13.87
CA ARG A 580 12.69 -30.34 -12.84
C ARG A 580 12.18 -31.74 -12.53
N ASP A 581 12.86 -32.43 -11.63
CA ASP A 581 12.27 -33.50 -10.88
C ASP A 581 11.23 -32.89 -9.94
N SER A 582 9.96 -33.02 -10.32
CA SER A 582 8.82 -32.48 -9.57
C SER A 582 8.78 -33.06 -8.13
N SER A 583 9.26 -34.27 -7.91
CA SER A 583 9.40 -34.86 -6.59
C SER A 583 10.39 -34.07 -5.72
N ARG A 584 11.52 -33.66 -6.27
CA ARG A 584 12.52 -32.84 -5.59
C ARG A 584 11.99 -31.44 -5.31
N GLU A 585 11.26 -30.85 -6.25
CA GLU A 585 10.61 -29.54 -6.09
C GLU A 585 9.60 -29.59 -4.93
N TYR A 586 8.76 -30.62 -4.88
CA TYR A 586 7.81 -30.85 -3.80
C TYR A 586 8.51 -30.93 -2.45
N ASP A 587 9.53 -31.77 -2.32
CA ASP A 587 10.25 -31.97 -1.05
C ASP A 587 10.91 -30.70 -0.56
N LEU A 588 11.55 -29.93 -1.46
CA LEU A 588 12.19 -28.65 -1.12
C LEU A 588 11.17 -27.59 -0.67
N ARG A 589 10.00 -27.53 -1.29
CA ARG A 589 8.92 -26.63 -0.89
C ARG A 589 8.32 -27.02 0.46
N MET A 590 8.14 -28.30 0.71
CA MET A 590 7.68 -28.83 2.00
C MET A 590 8.69 -28.55 3.13
N ASP A 591 9.96 -28.71 2.86
CA ASP A 591 11.03 -28.39 3.80
C ASP A 591 11.12 -26.87 4.07
N ALA A 592 10.99 -26.05 3.05
CA ALA A 592 10.89 -24.60 3.18
C ALA A 592 9.70 -24.21 4.06
N ALA A 593 8.53 -24.81 3.82
CA ALA A 593 7.33 -24.55 4.62
C ALA A 593 7.54 -24.95 6.09
N ARG A 594 8.16 -26.10 6.35
CA ARG A 594 8.47 -26.57 7.71
C ARG A 594 9.47 -25.65 8.40
N GLN A 595 10.55 -25.28 7.73
CA GLN A 595 11.59 -24.40 8.30
C GLN A 595 11.04 -22.99 8.61
N LEU A 596 10.25 -22.41 7.72
CA LEU A 596 9.60 -21.11 7.95
C LEU A 596 8.59 -21.17 9.09
N SER A 597 7.94 -22.32 9.29
CA SER A 597 6.94 -22.51 10.36
C SER A 597 7.52 -22.96 11.70
N ALA A 598 8.79 -23.42 11.76
CA ALA A 598 9.41 -24.00 12.93
C ALA A 598 9.77 -22.99 14.05
N GLY A 599 9.67 -21.70 13.78
CA GLY A 599 9.96 -20.68 14.80
C GLY A 599 8.86 -20.63 15.87
N ASP A 600 9.25 -20.67 17.14
CA ASP A 600 8.31 -20.63 18.29
C ASP A 600 7.63 -19.28 18.52
N TYR A 601 7.87 -18.31 17.67
CA TYR A 601 7.41 -16.95 17.89
C TYR A 601 6.19 -16.63 17.04
N ALA A 602 5.11 -16.31 17.72
CA ALA A 602 3.84 -15.81 17.21
C ALA A 602 3.95 -14.49 16.40
N TRP A 603 5.16 -14.07 16.06
CA TRP A 603 5.48 -12.73 15.62
C TRP A 603 5.78 -12.60 14.13
N SER A 604 5.86 -13.73 13.40
CA SER A 604 6.27 -13.70 12.00
C SER A 604 5.17 -14.16 11.03
N ARG A 605 4.16 -13.33 10.84
CA ARG A 605 3.13 -13.63 9.84
C ARG A 605 3.72 -13.79 8.44
N PHE A 606 4.70 -12.97 8.08
CA PHE A 606 5.37 -13.08 6.78
C PHE A 606 5.99 -14.47 6.58
N GLU A 607 6.73 -14.98 7.56
CA GLU A 607 7.29 -16.33 7.49
C GLU A 607 6.19 -17.39 7.44
N LEU A 608 5.09 -17.18 8.14
CA LEU A 608 3.96 -18.09 8.13
C LEU A 608 3.16 -18.03 6.84
N GLU A 609 2.95 -16.84 6.30
CA GLU A 609 2.33 -16.68 4.98
C GLU A 609 3.23 -17.24 3.89
N ALA A 610 4.55 -17.03 3.98
CA ALA A 610 5.52 -17.65 3.10
C ALA A 610 5.54 -19.19 3.28
N ALA A 611 5.45 -19.69 4.50
CA ALA A 611 5.36 -21.13 4.76
C ALA A 611 4.08 -21.73 4.18
N VAL A 612 2.94 -21.06 4.35
CA VAL A 612 1.67 -21.47 3.74
C VAL A 612 1.77 -21.42 2.22
N ALA A 613 2.37 -20.38 1.65
CA ALA A 613 2.56 -20.25 0.20
C ALA A 613 3.43 -21.39 -0.36
N GLN A 614 4.52 -21.77 0.33
CA GLN A 614 5.35 -22.91 -0.08
C GLN A 614 4.60 -24.24 0.03
N ALA A 615 3.82 -24.47 1.09
CA ALA A 615 3.01 -25.65 1.21
C ALA A 615 1.93 -25.73 0.10
N LEU A 616 1.29 -24.61 -0.25
CA LEU A 616 0.35 -24.54 -1.37
C LEU A 616 1.01 -24.76 -2.73
N ALA A 617 2.22 -24.22 -2.93
CA ALA A 617 2.98 -24.48 -4.14
C ALA A 617 3.40 -25.96 -4.25
N ALA A 618 3.76 -26.61 -3.13
CA ALA A 618 4.00 -28.06 -3.09
C ALA A 618 2.75 -28.85 -3.48
N ALA A 619 1.56 -28.45 -2.98
CA ALA A 619 0.30 -29.08 -3.35
C ALA A 619 0.02 -28.92 -4.86
N GLN A 620 0.32 -27.75 -5.46
CA GLN A 620 0.17 -27.55 -6.91
C GLN A 620 1.12 -28.43 -7.72
N VAL A 621 2.38 -28.59 -7.28
CA VAL A 621 3.35 -29.52 -7.91
C VAL A 621 2.83 -30.95 -7.86
N ALA A 622 2.38 -31.40 -6.69
CA ALA A 622 1.82 -32.75 -6.52
C ALA A 622 0.58 -32.98 -7.41
N ARG A 623 -0.28 -31.95 -7.56
CA ARG A 623 -1.44 -32.01 -8.45
C ARG A 623 -1.05 -32.08 -9.94
N ALA A 624 0.00 -31.37 -10.34
CA ALA A 624 0.50 -31.37 -11.72
C ALA A 624 1.17 -32.69 -12.11
N GLU A 625 1.69 -33.46 -11.14
CA GLU A 625 2.27 -34.79 -11.37
C GLU A 625 1.21 -35.85 -11.62
N ALA A 626 -0.01 -35.66 -11.14
CA ALA A 626 -1.11 -36.59 -11.37
C ALA A 626 -1.43 -36.63 -12.87
N LYS A 627 -1.22 -37.78 -13.47
CA LYS A 627 -1.39 -38.00 -14.95
C LYS A 627 -2.86 -37.99 -15.36
N ASP A 628 -3.77 -38.24 -14.44
CA ASP A 628 -5.21 -38.15 -14.64
C ASP A 628 -5.83 -37.22 -13.58
N PRO A 629 -6.59 -36.19 -13.93
CA PRO A 629 -7.29 -35.36 -12.98
C PRO A 629 -8.35 -36.11 -12.15
N ALA A 630 -8.78 -37.28 -12.63
CA ALA A 630 -9.73 -38.18 -11.94
C ALA A 630 -9.00 -39.17 -11.05
N ASP A 631 -7.75 -39.54 -11.36
CA ASP A 631 -6.95 -40.44 -10.58
C ASP A 631 -6.05 -39.65 -9.59
N HIS A 632 -6.39 -39.72 -8.34
CA HIS A 632 -5.55 -39.44 -7.20
C HIS A 632 -5.32 -37.96 -6.87
N VAL A 633 -6.11 -37.43 -6.01
CA VAL A 633 -5.59 -36.47 -5.02
C VAL A 633 -4.47 -37.20 -4.28
N GLY A 634 -3.26 -37.06 -4.76
CA GLY A 634 -2.14 -37.79 -4.26
C GLY A 634 -1.96 -37.54 -2.77
N VAL A 635 -1.53 -38.52 -2.03
CA VAL A 635 -1.13 -38.43 -0.62
C VAL A 635 -0.26 -37.17 -0.38
N ARG A 636 0.54 -36.77 -1.35
CA ARG A 636 1.39 -35.58 -1.32
C ARG A 636 0.61 -34.26 -1.38
N GLU A 637 -0.41 -34.14 -2.24
CA GLU A 637 -1.24 -32.94 -2.31
C GLU A 637 -1.96 -32.69 -0.99
N LEU A 638 -2.60 -33.74 -0.46
CA LEU A 638 -3.29 -33.66 0.81
C LEU A 638 -2.34 -33.31 1.96
N ALA A 639 -1.18 -33.97 2.04
CA ALA A 639 -0.18 -33.69 3.06
C ALA A 639 0.32 -32.23 3.02
N ALA A 640 0.45 -31.67 1.83
CA ALA A 640 0.86 -30.27 1.65
C ALA A 640 -0.25 -29.29 2.07
N LEU A 641 -1.51 -29.58 1.73
CA LEU A 641 -2.67 -28.79 2.14
C LEU A 641 -2.90 -28.86 3.65
N GLU A 642 -2.76 -30.03 4.26
CA GLU A 642 -2.82 -30.23 5.71
C GLU A 642 -1.72 -29.46 6.44
N LEU A 643 -0.48 -29.48 5.89
CA LEU A 643 0.60 -28.68 6.45
C LEU A 643 0.27 -27.19 6.38
N ALA A 644 -0.24 -26.69 5.22
CA ALA A 644 -0.67 -25.31 5.07
C ALA A 644 -1.76 -24.94 6.08
N GLN A 645 -2.76 -25.78 6.24
CA GLN A 645 -3.83 -25.59 7.22
C GLN A 645 -3.31 -25.61 8.65
N LYS A 646 -2.45 -26.58 9.01
CA LYS A 646 -1.84 -26.70 10.34
C LYS A 646 -1.02 -25.46 10.69
N ILE A 647 -0.24 -24.93 9.73
CA ILE A 647 0.52 -23.68 9.90
C ILE A 647 -0.44 -22.50 10.12
N ALA A 648 -1.44 -22.36 9.27
CA ALA A 648 -2.42 -21.29 9.35
C ALA A 648 -3.20 -21.32 10.67
N TRP A 649 -3.60 -22.52 11.13
CA TRP A 649 -4.33 -22.74 12.38
C TRP A 649 -3.48 -22.50 13.63
N ARG A 650 -2.30 -23.12 13.70
CA ARG A 650 -1.40 -23.08 14.87
C ARG A 650 -1.00 -21.65 15.26
N ARG A 651 -1.07 -20.74 14.31
CA ARG A 651 -0.64 -19.34 14.47
C ARG A 651 -1.79 -18.36 14.43
N GLN A 652 -3.04 -18.82 14.57
CA GLN A 652 -4.22 -17.94 14.57
C GLN A 652 -4.21 -16.96 13.38
N LEU A 653 -3.81 -17.43 12.18
CA LEU A 653 -4.07 -16.73 10.95
C LEU A 653 -5.59 -16.71 10.76
N ARG A 654 -6.28 -15.95 11.64
CA ARG A 654 -7.73 -15.76 11.57
C ARG A 654 -8.03 -14.94 10.33
N GLY A 655 -9.05 -15.34 9.59
CA GLY A 655 -9.56 -14.61 8.46
C GLY A 655 -9.75 -15.47 7.22
N SER A 656 -10.06 -14.80 6.11
CA SER A 656 -10.48 -15.43 4.86
C SER A 656 -9.55 -16.53 4.34
N LYS A 657 -8.22 -16.39 4.49
CA LYS A 657 -7.26 -17.39 4.00
C LYS A 657 -7.36 -18.73 4.77
N SER A 658 -7.57 -18.69 6.09
CA SER A 658 -7.70 -19.91 6.89
C SER A 658 -8.96 -20.71 6.51
N ASP A 659 -10.08 -20.03 6.30
CA ASP A 659 -11.34 -20.69 5.93
C ASP A 659 -11.30 -21.20 4.49
N ALA A 660 -10.63 -20.46 3.59
CA ALA A 660 -10.38 -20.93 2.23
C ALA A 660 -9.55 -22.23 2.24
N LEU A 661 -8.47 -22.28 3.04
CA LEU A 661 -7.63 -23.47 3.17
C LEU A 661 -8.38 -24.65 3.77
N ARG A 662 -9.26 -24.41 4.75
CA ARG A 662 -10.12 -25.47 5.30
C ARG A 662 -11.03 -26.09 4.25
N ALA A 663 -11.65 -25.25 3.41
CA ALA A 663 -12.49 -25.73 2.33
C ALA A 663 -11.69 -26.52 1.28
N ASP A 664 -10.45 -26.10 0.97
CA ASP A 664 -9.58 -26.81 0.04
C ASP A 664 -9.13 -28.17 0.59
N VAL A 665 -8.78 -28.23 1.88
CA VAL A 665 -8.46 -29.51 2.56
C VAL A 665 -9.67 -30.43 2.61
N ALA A 666 -10.85 -29.91 2.93
CA ALA A 666 -12.07 -30.68 2.98
C ALA A 666 -12.43 -31.27 1.60
N LEU A 667 -12.33 -30.48 0.53
CA LEU A 667 -12.55 -30.97 -0.83
C LEU A 667 -11.52 -32.04 -1.22
N ALA A 668 -10.23 -31.82 -0.91
CA ALA A 668 -9.17 -32.79 -1.20
C ALA A 668 -9.39 -34.11 -0.42
N SER A 669 -9.85 -34.01 0.83
CA SER A 669 -10.19 -35.18 1.63
C SER A 669 -11.38 -35.96 1.05
N ILE A 670 -12.42 -35.26 0.55
CA ILE A 670 -13.56 -35.87 -0.15
C ILE A 670 -13.07 -36.57 -1.41
N ARG A 671 -12.30 -35.90 -2.26
CA ARG A 671 -11.76 -36.52 -3.49
C ARG A 671 -10.98 -37.80 -3.19
N ARG A 672 -10.13 -37.79 -2.16
CA ARG A 672 -9.34 -38.95 -1.77
C ARG A 672 -10.19 -40.09 -1.25
N ALA A 673 -11.15 -39.80 -0.36
CA ALA A 673 -12.03 -40.84 0.23
C ALA A 673 -12.76 -41.64 -0.85
N PHE A 674 -13.11 -41.04 -1.97
CA PHE A 674 -13.85 -41.69 -3.04
C PHE A 674 -12.98 -42.14 -4.24
N ALA A 675 -11.74 -41.65 -4.39
CA ALA A 675 -10.80 -42.10 -5.43
C ALA A 675 -10.32 -43.52 -5.20
N ASP A 676 -10.14 -43.93 -3.93
CA ASP A 676 -9.69 -45.27 -3.56
C ASP A 676 -10.82 -46.33 -3.64
N GLY A 677 -11.98 -45.98 -4.23
CA GLY A 677 -13.12 -46.88 -4.35
C GLY A 677 -13.78 -47.24 -2.99
N ALA A 678 -13.52 -46.43 -1.98
CA ALA A 678 -14.17 -46.54 -0.70
C ALA A 678 -15.66 -46.25 -0.84
N SER A 679 -16.53 -47.18 -0.30
CA SER A 679 -17.95 -46.92 -0.17
C SER A 679 -18.18 -45.69 0.74
N ALA A 680 -19.33 -45.04 0.60
CA ALA A 680 -19.67 -43.92 1.48
C ALA A 680 -19.69 -44.32 2.96
N GLU A 681 -20.00 -45.59 3.26
CA GLU A 681 -19.89 -46.20 4.60
C GLU A 681 -18.42 -46.30 5.04
N GLY A 682 -17.52 -46.71 4.15
CA GLY A 682 -16.08 -46.78 4.43
C GLY A 682 -15.44 -45.42 4.63
N ALA A 683 -15.89 -44.41 3.86
CA ALA A 683 -15.44 -43.03 4.00
C ALA A 683 -15.86 -42.38 5.34
N SER A 684 -16.99 -42.80 5.89
CA SER A 684 -17.42 -42.39 7.23
C SER A 684 -16.59 -43.01 8.36
N ALA A 685 -15.90 -44.11 8.06
CA ALA A 685 -15.11 -44.90 9.01
C ALA A 685 -13.58 -44.78 8.80
N SER A 686 -13.10 -44.19 7.70
CA SER A 686 -11.67 -44.09 7.42
C SER A 686 -10.94 -43.24 8.46
N GLU A 687 -9.99 -43.90 9.08
CA GLU A 687 -9.14 -43.34 10.14
C GLU A 687 -8.39 -42.10 9.65
N GLY A 688 -8.75 -41.05 10.27
CA GLY A 688 -8.01 -39.91 10.75
C GLY A 688 -6.85 -39.36 10.00
N ALA A 689 -7.05 -38.19 9.49
CA ALA A 689 -6.00 -37.16 9.56
C ALA A 689 -5.95 -36.72 11.04
N SER A 690 -5.00 -37.27 11.81
CA SER A 690 -4.76 -36.86 13.20
C SER A 690 -4.38 -35.36 13.26
N ALA A 691 -5.34 -34.54 13.57
CA ALA A 691 -5.07 -33.17 14.02
C ALA A 691 -4.58 -33.25 15.47
N SER A 692 -3.27 -33.52 15.64
CA SER A 692 -2.66 -33.60 16.96
C SER A 692 -2.47 -32.24 17.58
N GLU A 693 -2.97 -32.14 18.80
CA GLU A 693 -2.52 -31.34 19.96
C GLU A 693 -2.28 -29.84 19.85
N GLY A 694 -3.05 -29.12 20.63
CA GLY A 694 -2.65 -27.86 21.29
C GLY A 694 -3.32 -26.59 20.84
N ALA A 695 -4.63 -26.46 20.93
CA ALA A 695 -5.28 -25.16 20.96
C ALA A 695 -6.40 -25.13 21.99
N SER A 696 -6.19 -24.36 23.06
CA SER A 696 -7.24 -24.02 24.01
C SER A 696 -8.33 -23.24 23.31
N ALA A 697 -9.53 -23.77 23.36
CA ALA A 697 -10.71 -23.23 22.71
C ALA A 697 -11.27 -22.01 23.44
N SER A 698 -11.53 -20.96 22.72
CA SER A 698 -12.67 -20.09 23.00
C SER A 698 -13.30 -19.73 21.65
N GLU A 699 -14.48 -20.23 21.49
CA GLU A 699 -15.48 -20.07 20.45
C GLU A 699 -15.72 -21.33 19.59
N GLY A 700 -16.80 -21.97 20.00
CA GLY A 700 -17.69 -22.93 19.41
C GLY A 700 -17.28 -23.73 18.19
N GLU A 701 -17.23 -25.03 18.38
CA GLU A 701 -17.39 -26.04 17.35
C GLU A 701 -16.18 -26.46 16.52
N LEU A 702 -15.25 -27.06 17.19
CA LEU A 702 -14.48 -28.25 16.73
C LEU A 702 -13.70 -28.75 17.97
N ARG A 703 -14.40 -29.48 18.80
CA ARG A 703 -14.00 -29.75 20.21
C ARG A 703 -13.20 -31.02 20.44
N ASP A 704 -12.97 -31.86 19.44
CA ASP A 704 -12.27 -33.10 19.67
C ASP A 704 -11.26 -33.42 18.57
N PRO A 705 -9.96 -33.54 18.89
CA PRO A 705 -8.97 -33.99 17.91
C PRO A 705 -9.25 -35.47 17.44
N ASP A 706 -10.09 -36.19 18.13
CA ASP A 706 -10.52 -37.56 17.77
C ASP A 706 -11.86 -37.60 17.01
N GLU A 707 -12.52 -36.48 16.72
CA GLU A 707 -13.70 -36.46 15.86
C GLU A 707 -13.32 -36.85 14.43
N ARG A 708 -13.69 -38.07 14.07
CA ARG A 708 -13.63 -38.59 12.70
C ARG A 708 -14.45 -37.67 11.81
N TRP A 709 -13.81 -37.01 10.89
CA TRP A 709 -14.48 -36.16 9.90
C TRP A 709 -15.33 -37.04 8.99
N ASN A 710 -16.62 -37.09 9.22
CA ASN A 710 -17.52 -37.76 8.28
C ASN A 710 -17.67 -36.90 7.01
N VAL A 711 -18.05 -37.53 5.91
CA VAL A 711 -18.19 -36.87 4.60
C VAL A 711 -19.12 -35.67 4.63
N PHE A 712 -20.18 -35.71 5.42
CA PHE A 712 -21.13 -34.60 5.58
C PHE A 712 -20.52 -33.43 6.33
N THR A 713 -19.65 -33.66 7.30
CA THR A 713 -18.89 -32.61 7.99
C THR A 713 -17.94 -31.92 7.01
N LEU A 714 -17.22 -32.69 6.17
CA LEU A 714 -16.33 -32.16 5.14
C LEU A 714 -17.13 -31.36 4.10
N LEU A 715 -18.28 -31.88 3.65
CA LEU A 715 -19.14 -31.16 2.72
C LEU A 715 -19.64 -29.81 3.29
N ASN A 716 -20.04 -29.79 4.56
CA ASN A 716 -20.42 -28.55 5.25
C ASN A 716 -19.25 -27.55 5.35
N VAL A 717 -18.02 -28.00 5.53
CA VAL A 717 -16.85 -27.12 5.52
C VAL A 717 -16.65 -26.50 4.14
N VAL A 718 -16.83 -27.27 3.06
CA VAL A 718 -16.75 -26.74 1.68
C VAL A 718 -17.87 -25.74 1.43
N ALA A 719 -19.10 -26.04 1.87
CA ALA A 719 -20.26 -25.17 1.74
C ALA A 719 -20.06 -23.83 2.46
N ARG A 720 -19.62 -23.86 3.73
CA ARG A 720 -19.26 -22.65 4.49
C ARG A 720 -18.16 -21.83 3.80
N GLY A 721 -17.20 -22.50 3.13
CA GLY A 721 -16.18 -21.83 2.32
C GLY A 721 -16.76 -21.06 1.15
N ALA A 722 -17.75 -21.63 0.44
CA ALA A 722 -18.44 -20.94 -0.66
C ALA A 722 -19.31 -19.76 -0.16
N GLU A 723 -20.06 -19.95 0.93
CA GLU A 723 -20.87 -18.91 1.55
C GLU A 723 -20.03 -17.74 2.09
N ARG A 724 -18.86 -18.02 2.63
CA ARG A 724 -17.95 -16.98 3.16
C ARG A 724 -17.25 -16.20 2.05
N PHE A 725 -17.10 -16.80 0.87
CA PHE A 725 -16.55 -16.16 -0.32
C PHE A 725 -17.54 -16.15 -1.50
N PRO A 726 -18.72 -15.54 -1.33
CA PRO A 726 -19.81 -15.64 -2.29
C PRO A 726 -19.46 -15.05 -3.67
N LYS A 727 -18.43 -14.21 -3.73
CA LYS A 727 -17.95 -13.55 -4.96
C LYS A 727 -16.82 -14.31 -5.67
N ASN A 728 -16.39 -15.44 -5.14
CA ASN A 728 -15.36 -16.27 -5.76
C ASN A 728 -15.99 -17.45 -6.50
N PRO A 729 -16.03 -17.44 -7.84
CA PRO A 729 -16.69 -18.49 -8.62
C PRO A 729 -16.05 -19.85 -8.41
N ARG A 730 -14.74 -19.92 -8.14
CA ARG A 730 -14.00 -21.17 -7.88
C ARG A 730 -14.48 -21.87 -6.60
N ARG A 731 -14.96 -21.11 -5.60
CA ARG A 731 -15.50 -21.69 -4.37
C ARG A 731 -16.85 -22.38 -4.60
N TRP A 732 -17.67 -21.82 -5.47
CA TRP A 732 -18.92 -22.44 -5.90
C TRP A 732 -18.70 -23.66 -6.78
N ILE A 733 -17.67 -23.63 -7.66
CA ILE A 733 -17.26 -24.83 -8.40
C ILE A 733 -16.81 -25.93 -7.45
N ALA A 734 -15.98 -25.62 -6.45
CA ALA A 734 -15.51 -26.57 -5.44
C ALA A 734 -16.68 -27.20 -4.65
N LEU A 735 -17.71 -26.42 -4.33
CA LEU A 735 -18.92 -26.91 -3.68
C LEU A 735 -19.72 -27.83 -4.61
N GLY A 736 -19.92 -27.45 -5.86
CA GLY A 736 -20.60 -28.28 -6.85
C GLY A 736 -19.90 -29.62 -7.04
N GLU A 737 -18.58 -29.60 -7.15
CA GLU A 737 -17.76 -30.81 -7.29
C GLU A 737 -17.84 -31.73 -6.06
N ALA A 738 -17.75 -31.14 -4.85
CA ALA A 738 -17.89 -31.92 -3.61
C ALA A 738 -19.27 -32.60 -3.50
N ARG A 739 -20.34 -31.85 -3.83
CA ARG A 739 -21.72 -32.40 -3.84
C ARG A 739 -21.87 -33.51 -4.87
N GLU A 740 -21.33 -33.33 -6.08
CA GLU A 740 -21.37 -34.31 -7.16
C GLU A 740 -20.67 -35.61 -6.77
N ILE A 741 -19.45 -35.55 -6.22
CA ILE A 741 -18.70 -36.72 -5.77
C ILE A 741 -19.46 -37.49 -4.71
N VAL A 742 -19.91 -36.79 -3.65
CA VAL A 742 -20.60 -37.43 -2.51
C VAL A 742 -21.93 -38.03 -2.95
N ARG A 743 -22.72 -37.30 -3.76
CA ARG A 743 -24.01 -37.79 -4.25
C ARG A 743 -23.87 -39.05 -5.12
N THR A 744 -22.92 -39.01 -6.08
CA THR A 744 -22.66 -40.14 -6.98
C THR A 744 -22.23 -41.40 -6.20
N ALA A 745 -21.40 -41.22 -5.17
CA ALA A 745 -20.96 -42.31 -4.33
C ALA A 745 -22.12 -42.91 -3.50
N LEU A 746 -22.96 -42.06 -2.91
CA LEU A 746 -24.14 -42.52 -2.17
C LEU A 746 -25.17 -43.25 -3.07
N GLU A 747 -25.36 -42.79 -4.29
CA GLU A 747 -26.22 -43.46 -5.29
C GLU A 747 -25.63 -44.82 -5.69
N ALA A 748 -24.31 -44.91 -5.87
CA ALA A 748 -23.61 -46.15 -6.20
C ALA A 748 -23.72 -47.21 -5.07
N ASP A 749 -23.73 -46.77 -3.82
CA ASP A 749 -23.89 -47.63 -2.63
C ASP A 749 -25.36 -47.94 -2.32
N GLY A 750 -26.31 -47.48 -3.14
CA GLY A 750 -27.74 -47.69 -2.96
C GLY A 750 -28.40 -46.85 -1.89
N MET A 751 -27.69 -45.88 -1.31
CA MET A 751 -28.17 -44.98 -0.26
C MET A 751 -28.92 -43.78 -0.82
N ASN A 752 -29.94 -44.04 -1.71
CA ASN A 752 -30.66 -43.01 -2.45
C ASN A 752 -31.38 -41.96 -1.57
N SER A 753 -31.81 -42.35 -0.36
CA SER A 753 -32.43 -41.41 0.58
C SER A 753 -31.42 -40.34 1.06
N LEU A 754 -30.21 -40.74 1.39
CA LEU A 754 -29.13 -39.81 1.78
C LEU A 754 -28.62 -39.01 0.61
N ALA A 755 -28.52 -39.60 -0.59
CA ALA A 755 -28.15 -38.87 -1.80
C ALA A 755 -29.15 -37.75 -2.11
N SER A 756 -30.46 -37.96 -1.84
CA SER A 756 -31.51 -36.94 -2.03
C SER A 756 -31.47 -35.79 -1.01
N GLU A 757 -30.76 -35.96 0.11
CA GLU A 757 -30.52 -34.89 1.09
C GLU A 757 -29.39 -33.92 0.65
N ILE A 758 -28.53 -34.36 -0.30
CA ILE A 758 -27.49 -33.52 -0.85
C ILE A 758 -28.11 -32.55 -1.85
N GLU A 759 -27.97 -31.26 -1.61
CA GLU A 759 -28.41 -30.20 -2.54
C GLU A 759 -27.82 -30.41 -3.93
N ASP A 760 -28.59 -30.07 -4.97
CA ASP A 760 -28.19 -30.29 -6.37
C ASP A 760 -26.84 -29.61 -6.67
N PRO A 761 -25.81 -30.38 -7.09
CA PRO A 761 -24.53 -29.82 -7.53
C PRO A 761 -24.68 -28.72 -8.56
N ARG A 762 -25.71 -28.84 -9.41
CA ARG A 762 -26.01 -27.89 -10.47
C ARG A 762 -26.27 -26.47 -9.95
N GLU A 763 -26.92 -26.32 -8.83
CA GLU A 763 -27.16 -25.00 -8.21
C GLU A 763 -25.84 -24.26 -7.89
N ALA A 764 -24.85 -25.00 -7.37
CA ALA A 764 -23.55 -24.42 -7.09
C ALA A 764 -22.80 -24.01 -8.37
N TYR A 765 -22.91 -24.83 -9.42
CA TYR A 765 -22.33 -24.50 -10.73
C TYR A 765 -23.00 -23.31 -11.39
N GLU A 766 -24.34 -23.21 -11.34
CA GLU A 766 -25.10 -22.05 -11.83
C GLU A 766 -24.70 -20.79 -11.07
N ARG A 767 -24.54 -20.90 -9.76
CA ARG A 767 -24.04 -19.78 -8.93
C ARG A 767 -22.63 -19.34 -9.30
N ALA A 768 -21.72 -20.30 -9.55
CA ALA A 768 -20.38 -20.01 -10.05
C ALA A 768 -20.41 -19.23 -11.37
N TYR A 769 -21.31 -19.64 -12.28
CA TYR A 769 -21.47 -19.00 -13.58
C TYR A 769 -21.97 -17.55 -13.48
N VAL A 770 -23.02 -17.33 -12.67
CA VAL A 770 -23.56 -15.99 -12.41
C VAL A 770 -22.52 -15.08 -11.75
N VAL A 771 -21.77 -15.59 -10.76
CA VAL A 771 -20.71 -14.84 -10.09
C VAL A 771 -19.63 -14.47 -11.09
N ASN A 772 -19.21 -15.42 -11.94
CA ASN A 772 -18.18 -15.17 -12.97
C ASN A 772 -18.61 -14.07 -13.96
N ALA A 773 -19.89 -14.07 -14.38
CA ALA A 773 -20.43 -13.05 -15.29
C ALA A 773 -20.43 -11.64 -14.64
N LYS A 774 -20.70 -11.55 -13.34
CA LYS A 774 -20.64 -10.29 -12.56
C LYS A 774 -19.22 -9.72 -12.44
N LEU A 775 -18.19 -10.55 -12.63
CA LEU A 775 -16.76 -10.15 -12.57
C LEU A 775 -16.24 -9.58 -13.90
N ALA A 776 -17.09 -9.16 -14.84
CA ALA A 776 -16.69 -8.64 -16.15
C ALA A 776 -15.68 -7.46 -16.08
N LEU A 777 -15.65 -6.72 -14.97
CA LEU A 777 -14.69 -5.64 -14.72
C LEU A 777 -13.40 -6.11 -14.02
N ASP A 778 -13.34 -7.36 -13.56
CA ASP A 778 -12.17 -7.95 -12.89
C ASP A 778 -11.71 -9.22 -13.63
N PRO A 779 -10.98 -9.07 -14.74
CA PRO A 779 -10.53 -10.21 -15.53
C PRO A 779 -9.63 -11.20 -14.77
N LEU A 780 -8.95 -10.74 -13.69
CA LEU A 780 -8.07 -11.58 -12.88
C LEU A 780 -8.83 -12.49 -11.92
N ALA A 781 -10.00 -12.05 -11.47
CA ALA A 781 -10.87 -12.85 -10.60
C ALA A 781 -11.82 -13.78 -11.40
N GLN A 782 -11.99 -13.53 -12.72
CA GLN A 782 -12.76 -14.40 -13.60
C GLN A 782 -12.15 -15.81 -13.69
N LEU A 783 -12.98 -16.77 -14.05
CA LEU A 783 -12.54 -18.10 -14.42
C LEU A 783 -11.70 -18.03 -15.69
N SER A 784 -10.65 -18.84 -15.75
CA SER A 784 -9.91 -19.03 -17.00
C SER A 784 -10.83 -19.64 -18.07
N PRO A 785 -10.53 -19.47 -19.37
CA PRO A 785 -11.35 -20.07 -20.44
C PRO A 785 -11.52 -21.57 -20.28
N ARG A 786 -10.50 -22.29 -19.76
CA ARG A 786 -10.57 -23.71 -19.47
C ARG A 786 -11.53 -24.03 -18.32
N GLU A 787 -11.45 -23.28 -17.22
CA GLU A 787 -12.37 -23.45 -16.08
C GLU A 787 -13.81 -23.13 -16.49
N LEU A 788 -14.00 -22.09 -17.31
CA LEU A 788 -15.31 -21.71 -17.83
C LEU A 788 -15.89 -22.78 -18.78
N ALA A 789 -15.08 -23.34 -19.66
CA ALA A 789 -15.50 -24.44 -20.54
C ALA A 789 -15.90 -25.69 -19.74
N LEU A 790 -15.15 -26.05 -18.70
CA LEU A 790 -15.51 -27.15 -17.79
C LEU A 790 -16.83 -26.87 -17.06
N LEU A 791 -17.01 -25.64 -16.58
CA LEU A 791 -18.24 -25.22 -15.93
C LEU A 791 -19.44 -25.29 -16.88
N GLN A 792 -19.29 -24.83 -18.13
CA GLN A 792 -20.32 -24.91 -19.16
C GLN A 792 -20.65 -26.37 -19.52
N GLN A 793 -19.66 -27.25 -19.59
CA GLN A 793 -19.85 -28.69 -19.76
C GLN A 793 -20.69 -29.27 -18.61
N LYS A 794 -20.39 -28.93 -17.36
CA LYS A 794 -21.15 -29.38 -16.17
C LYS A 794 -22.59 -28.89 -16.18
N LEU A 795 -22.84 -27.71 -16.74
CA LEU A 795 -24.18 -27.13 -16.88
C LEU A 795 -24.95 -27.63 -18.11
N GLY A 796 -24.27 -28.33 -19.03
CA GLY A 796 -24.88 -28.75 -20.30
C GLY A 796 -25.20 -27.59 -21.22
N THR A 797 -24.54 -26.45 -21.07
CA THR A 797 -24.79 -25.23 -21.83
C THR A 797 -23.57 -24.94 -22.73
N ASN A 798 -23.80 -24.98 -24.05
CA ASN A 798 -22.81 -24.47 -25.03
C ASN A 798 -23.05 -22.98 -25.37
N ALA A 799 -23.83 -22.28 -24.57
CA ALA A 799 -24.27 -20.92 -24.86
C ALA A 799 -23.24 -19.88 -24.39
N ASP A 800 -23.07 -18.85 -25.18
CA ASP A 800 -22.39 -17.62 -24.79
C ASP A 800 -23.05 -17.05 -23.51
N PRO A 801 -22.27 -16.83 -22.42
CA PRO A 801 -22.81 -16.34 -21.15
C PRO A 801 -23.56 -15.02 -21.25
N TYR A 802 -23.35 -14.27 -22.31
CA TYR A 802 -23.99 -12.98 -22.56
C TYR A 802 -25.23 -13.04 -23.44
N SER A 803 -25.56 -14.20 -23.99
CA SER A 803 -26.72 -14.40 -24.91
C SER A 803 -27.92 -15.07 -24.26
N ASP A 804 -27.81 -15.66 -23.10
CA ASP A 804 -28.92 -16.34 -22.42
C ASP A 804 -29.69 -15.38 -21.50
N SER A 805 -30.90 -15.01 -21.90
CA SER A 805 -31.78 -14.10 -21.16
C SER A 805 -32.17 -14.59 -19.75
N ARG A 806 -31.91 -15.85 -19.42
CA ARG A 806 -32.09 -16.41 -18.08
C ARG A 806 -31.04 -15.89 -17.07
N PHE A 807 -29.93 -15.34 -17.57
CA PHE A 807 -28.82 -14.82 -16.79
C PHE A 807 -28.66 -13.29 -16.95
N ASP A 808 -29.75 -12.58 -17.29
CA ASP A 808 -29.74 -11.11 -17.32
C ASP A 808 -29.43 -10.57 -15.90
N PRO A 809 -28.27 -9.94 -15.70
CA PRO A 809 -27.89 -9.36 -14.41
C PRO A 809 -28.83 -8.21 -13.96
N SER A 810 -29.73 -7.75 -14.83
CA SER A 810 -30.74 -6.73 -14.51
C SER A 810 -32.01 -7.30 -13.86
N SER A 811 -32.17 -8.64 -13.82
CA SER A 811 -33.37 -9.32 -13.28
C SER A 811 -33.28 -9.61 -11.78
N ASP A 812 -32.49 -8.89 -11.02
CA ASP A 812 -32.45 -8.97 -9.56
C ASP A 812 -33.76 -8.38 -8.98
N PRO A 813 -34.60 -9.17 -8.32
CA PRO A 813 -35.86 -8.69 -7.77
C PRO A 813 -35.72 -7.62 -6.68
N SER A 814 -34.49 -7.39 -6.18
CA SER A 814 -34.21 -6.31 -5.23
C SER A 814 -34.07 -4.92 -5.89
N ALA A 815 -33.95 -4.84 -7.23
CA ALA A 815 -33.83 -3.58 -7.96
C ALA A 815 -35.21 -2.95 -8.33
N ALA A 816 -36.31 -3.61 -8.02
CA ALA A 816 -37.67 -3.19 -8.43
C ALA A 816 -38.33 -2.17 -7.49
N ALA A 817 -37.60 -1.44 -6.65
CA ALA A 817 -38.13 -0.42 -5.77
C ALA A 817 -37.65 0.99 -6.17
N ASN A 818 -37.85 1.42 -7.41
CA ASN A 818 -37.93 2.85 -7.72
C ASN A 818 -38.67 3.10 -9.02
N PRO A 819 -39.98 3.50 -8.99
CA PRO A 819 -40.71 3.90 -10.18
C PRO A 819 -40.60 5.41 -10.40
N ALA A 820 -39.78 5.84 -11.36
CA ALA A 820 -39.96 7.15 -11.97
C ALA A 820 -39.34 7.15 -13.37
N GLY A 821 -40.13 6.94 -14.32
CA GLY A 821 -40.59 7.73 -15.47
C GLY A 821 -39.55 8.26 -16.45
N SER A 822 -39.53 7.75 -17.66
CA SER A 822 -39.99 8.43 -18.89
C SER A 822 -39.14 8.06 -20.12
N PRO A 823 -39.69 8.23 -21.32
CA PRO A 823 -39.45 7.36 -22.45
C PRO A 823 -38.63 8.02 -23.58
N ASP A 824 -38.37 7.19 -24.62
CA ASP A 824 -38.00 7.58 -25.98
C ASP A 824 -36.60 8.22 -26.25
N ALA A 825 -35.71 7.41 -26.79
CA ALA A 825 -34.90 7.83 -27.94
C ALA A 825 -34.37 6.60 -28.71
N ARG A 826 -34.76 6.52 -29.97
CA ARG A 826 -34.34 5.54 -30.98
C ARG A 826 -32.85 5.74 -31.31
N PRO A 827 -32.09 4.71 -31.66
CA PRO A 827 -30.71 4.86 -32.15
C PRO A 827 -30.74 5.31 -33.60
N SER A 828 -29.99 6.38 -33.89
CA SER A 828 -29.62 6.75 -35.25
C SER A 828 -28.38 5.95 -35.68
N SER A 829 -28.53 5.26 -36.80
CA SER A 829 -27.47 4.77 -37.65
C SER A 829 -26.63 5.94 -38.16
N ASP A 830 -25.35 6.01 -37.82
CA ASP A 830 -24.24 6.58 -38.60
C ASP A 830 -22.96 6.67 -37.75
N ALA A 831 -22.06 5.73 -37.95
CA ALA A 831 -20.65 5.90 -37.69
C ALA A 831 -19.84 4.78 -38.36
N ARG A 832 -19.76 4.84 -39.70
CA ARG A 832 -18.59 4.36 -40.42
C ARG A 832 -17.79 5.59 -40.86
N ASP A 833 -16.49 5.52 -40.64
CA ASP A 833 -15.40 6.40 -41.06
C ASP A 833 -14.75 7.22 -39.92
N ALA A 834 -13.68 6.65 -39.40
CA ALA A 834 -12.43 7.34 -39.00
C ALA A 834 -11.37 6.32 -38.54
N GLN A 835 -10.81 5.59 -39.50
CA GLN A 835 -9.45 5.09 -39.39
C GLN A 835 -8.53 6.11 -40.08
N ARG A 836 -7.76 6.84 -39.26
CA ARG A 836 -6.40 7.29 -39.60
C ARG A 836 -5.68 7.68 -38.32
#